data_748197f0a31bec79cf99b4b33c69e54c
#
_entry.id   748197f0a31bec79cf99b4b33c69e54c
#
_cell.length_a   1.000
_cell.length_b   1.000
_cell.length_c   1.000
_cell.angle_alpha   90.00
_cell.angle_beta   90.00
_cell.angle_gamma   90.00
#
_symmetry.space_group_name_H-M   'P 1'
#
loop_
_entity.id
_entity.type
_entity.pdbx_description
1 polymer ?
#
loop_
_entity_poly.entity_id
_entity_poly.type
_entity_poly.pdbx_seq_one_letter_code
_entity_poly.pdbx_strand_id
1 'polypeptide(L)'
;MDGPIQGIDFDTAARSNIVDPQHSGRATRRRCHNPPQVNPTLRACAALALVTIVAPPAPSSPSTPPVPATPEFASSITVVTVPVFVTDRAGKAVAGLTAEDFQVFDDGKPMRLVGVREFDAAAPPPPEAAGSPAAHRQFLLLFDLSFSGINGLVRSQKAALEFVTHRLEPGDLAAVATFSANHGVRLLVGFTSDRFQLRRALRTLGVLQLDAHADPLGLAFDLRDLGSSIADTLPEERGDAVSESVRAIQIRYERAQEAVYRQRILALLDGMRQLALALDVMQGRKQVIYFSNGFDATALEGQGGAQQMKDSDSISRGRLWEVSSENRFGDTQIRQEMAQMLQAFSSSDSLVHAVDLAGLSARGDVRQQTAEPTMRSGLASLSEMARLSGGRLFRNTNDPGEALTEIAEMSRHYYLLAFEPQQARGSGKFHKLKIQVRGKDRDLSHRSGYFERSAYAERPPMARRFEAAEIIAKGLDKDEIPLRVIGLPYRTPGGPVTVPFVLEADGEAVLRGARGGRVGLEIYGYALDEKGAVEDLVALSSTLEVEATAPRLRGRGLQCHATFTLAPGRHSLRFLVRDASGRTGARGLDITVPSFDPSEVLLFPPLVMDEPADWLILPAPSRSAPHPVSPFHVAAEAFTPRARPSLANGRTDRVFLLAFDGGQRYDPGAAFEIKPQLVDASGAAVRLGRIEVARSVADPDGFRRFVLNVTPADLVAGDYTLRVRLRDPASGRISEAYQALRVE
;
A
#
# COMPACT_ATOMS: atom_id res chain seq x y z
N MET A 1 44.06 18.18 8.66
CA MET A 1 43.66 19.56 9.01
C MET A 1 42.15 19.58 9.01
N ASP A 2 41.67 19.62 10.19
CA ASP A 2 40.31 19.44 10.61
C ASP A 2 39.46 20.67 10.32
N GLY A 3 38.17 20.45 10.06
CA GLY A 3 37.13 21.46 10.14
C GLY A 3 35.74 20.81 10.04
N PRO A 4 34.91 20.91 11.09
CA PRO A 4 33.65 20.20 11.15
C PRO A 4 32.54 20.96 10.42
N ILE A 5 31.64 20.20 9.75
CA ILE A 5 30.42 20.72 9.15
C ILE A 5 29.32 20.70 10.23
N GLN A 6 28.82 21.88 10.54
CA GLN A 6 27.74 22.15 11.49
C GLN A 6 26.41 21.62 11.01
N GLY A 7 25.64 21.07 11.95
CA GLY A 7 24.27 20.63 11.78
C GLY A 7 23.29 21.80 11.56
N ILE A 8 22.24 21.55 10.82
CA ILE A 8 21.11 22.46 10.66
C ILE A 8 19.99 21.99 11.58
N ASP A 9 19.75 22.76 12.64
CA ASP A 9 18.61 22.68 13.52
C ASP A 9 17.37 23.21 12.81
N PHE A 10 16.27 22.43 12.84
CA PHE A 10 14.92 22.93 12.57
C PHE A 10 14.20 23.07 13.90
N ASP A 11 14.15 24.28 14.41
CA ASP A 11 13.25 24.62 15.49
C ASP A 11 12.44 25.87 15.14
N THR A 12 11.13 25.74 15.42
CA THR A 12 10.14 26.75 15.81
C THR A 12 9.69 27.83 14.84
N ALA A 13 8.41 27.80 14.48
CA ALA A 13 7.51 28.95 14.64
C ALA A 13 6.03 28.59 14.46
N ALA A 14 5.37 28.23 15.56
CA ALA A 14 3.92 28.34 15.67
C ALA A 14 3.61 29.63 16.46
N ARG A 15 3.06 30.66 15.82
CA ARG A 15 2.39 31.80 16.47
C ARG A 15 0.91 31.79 16.12
N SER A 16 0.15 31.64 17.20
CA SER A 16 -1.28 31.85 17.35
C SER A 16 -1.75 33.22 16.85
N ASN A 17 -2.89 33.26 16.13
CA ASN A 17 -3.76 34.42 16.08
C ASN A 17 -5.16 33.98 16.52
N ILE A 18 -5.51 34.44 17.72
CA ILE A 18 -6.84 34.48 18.31
C ILE A 18 -7.57 35.67 17.64
N VAL A 19 -8.73 35.42 17.05
CA VAL A 19 -9.70 36.45 16.74
C VAL A 19 -11.06 36.04 17.28
N ASP A 20 -11.52 36.83 18.22
CA ASP A 20 -12.81 36.78 18.89
C ASP A 20 -13.92 37.40 17.98
N PRO A 21 -15.10 36.81 17.84
CA PRO A 21 -16.22 37.50 17.21
C PRO A 21 -17.31 37.82 18.24
N GLN A 22 -17.48 39.08 18.52
CA GLN A 22 -18.77 39.63 19.00
C GLN A 22 -19.58 40.21 17.81
N HIS A 23 -20.80 39.85 17.70
CA HIS A 23 -22.05 40.58 17.61
C HIS A 23 -23.14 39.89 16.77
N SER A 24 -24.17 39.56 17.49
CA SER A 24 -25.61 39.91 17.34
C SER A 24 -26.38 39.49 16.07
N GLY A 25 -27.40 38.65 16.29
CA GLY A 25 -28.71 39.17 16.05
C GLY A 25 -29.67 38.37 15.17
N ARG A 26 -30.72 37.91 15.82
CA ARG A 26 -32.09 37.69 15.32
C ARG A 26 -32.53 36.28 14.89
N ALA A 27 -33.37 35.79 15.76
CA ALA A 27 -34.31 34.69 15.64
C ALA A 27 -35.31 34.85 14.51
N THR A 28 -35.62 33.77 13.83
CA THR A 28 -36.93 33.54 13.23
C THR A 28 -37.36 32.10 13.48
N ARG A 29 -38.44 31.97 14.25
CA ARG A 29 -39.21 30.76 14.49
C ARG A 29 -39.85 30.28 13.19
N ARG A 30 -39.77 29.00 12.84
CA ARG A 30 -40.80 28.33 12.05
C ARG A 30 -41.09 26.94 12.61
N ARG A 31 -42.36 26.75 12.76
CA ARG A 31 -43.23 25.75 13.34
C ARG A 31 -42.92 24.30 12.95
N CYS A 32 -43.18 23.48 13.95
CA CYS A 32 -43.36 22.03 13.93
C CYS A 32 -44.43 21.56 12.94
N HIS A 33 -44.17 20.43 12.27
CA HIS A 33 -45.21 19.58 11.70
C HIS A 33 -45.03 18.16 12.23
N ASN A 34 -46.08 17.65 12.87
CA ASN A 34 -46.22 16.27 13.35
C ASN A 34 -46.46 15.31 12.20
N PRO A 35 -46.00 14.06 12.30
CA PRO A 35 -46.45 12.98 11.44
C PRO A 35 -47.69 12.23 12.00
N PRO A 36 -48.48 11.62 11.19
CA PRO A 36 -49.76 11.01 11.56
C PRO A 36 -49.57 9.62 12.20
N GLN A 37 -50.44 9.35 13.18
CA GLN A 37 -50.64 8.06 13.85
C GLN A 37 -51.31 7.07 12.90
N VAL A 38 -50.90 5.81 12.98
CA VAL A 38 -51.67 4.67 12.48
C VAL A 38 -51.94 3.68 13.61
N ASN A 39 -53.18 3.37 13.76
CA ASN A 39 -53.85 2.53 14.78
C ASN A 39 -53.52 1.04 14.65
N PRO A 40 -53.60 0.26 15.74
CA PRO A 40 -53.38 -1.18 15.76
C PRO A 40 -54.71 -1.95 15.71
N THR A 41 -54.75 -2.99 14.90
CA THR A 41 -55.56 -4.20 15.18
C THR A 41 -55.17 -5.30 14.22
N LEU A 42 -54.70 -6.44 14.73
CA LEU A 42 -55.38 -7.77 14.57
C LEU A 42 -54.54 -8.87 15.21
N ARG A 43 -55.13 -9.46 16.24
CA ARG A 43 -54.72 -10.72 16.86
C ARG A 43 -55.04 -11.88 15.94
N ALA A 44 -54.10 -12.81 15.76
CA ALA A 44 -54.43 -14.18 15.44
C ALA A 44 -53.44 -15.14 16.13
N CYS A 45 -53.98 -15.99 16.97
CA CYS A 45 -53.35 -17.11 17.66
C CYS A 45 -52.93 -18.20 16.66
N ALA A 46 -51.70 -18.71 16.79
CA ALA A 46 -51.39 -20.05 16.32
C ALA A 46 -50.47 -20.72 17.33
N ALA A 47 -50.99 -21.73 18.00
CA ALA A 47 -50.25 -22.66 18.86
C ALA A 47 -49.40 -23.56 17.97
N LEU A 48 -48.10 -23.69 18.25
CA LEU A 48 -47.24 -24.70 17.64
C LEU A 48 -46.65 -25.61 18.70
N ALA A 49 -46.88 -26.89 18.53
CA ALA A 49 -46.45 -27.97 19.38
C ALA A 49 -44.94 -28.16 19.36
N LEU A 50 -44.35 -28.34 20.56
CA LEU A 50 -42.95 -28.71 20.77
C LEU A 50 -42.78 -30.20 20.40
N VAL A 51 -42.07 -30.50 19.32
CA VAL A 51 -41.56 -31.86 19.04
C VAL A 51 -40.06 -31.87 19.46
N THR A 52 -39.77 -32.52 20.56
CA THR A 52 -38.40 -32.84 21.01
C THR A 52 -37.88 -34.00 20.17
N ILE A 53 -36.93 -33.69 19.26
CA ILE A 53 -36.15 -34.72 18.57
C ILE A 53 -34.91 -35.01 19.43
N VAL A 54 -34.89 -36.20 20.03
CA VAL A 54 -33.73 -36.78 20.69
C VAL A 54 -32.80 -37.33 19.59
N ALA A 55 -31.61 -36.69 19.42
CA ALA A 55 -30.57 -37.20 18.53
C ALA A 55 -29.77 -38.31 19.22
N PRO A 56 -29.44 -39.41 18.52
CA PRO A 56 -28.60 -40.47 19.09
C PRO A 56 -27.13 -40.00 19.20
N PRO A 57 -26.36 -40.56 20.17
CA PRO A 57 -24.95 -40.22 20.37
C PRO A 57 -24.12 -40.67 19.17
N ALA A 58 -23.21 -39.75 18.70
CA ALA A 58 -22.26 -40.04 17.65
C ALA A 58 -21.20 -41.06 18.14
N PRO A 59 -20.74 -41.98 17.27
CA PRO A 59 -19.71 -42.96 17.63
C PRO A 59 -18.37 -42.27 17.81
N SER A 60 -17.70 -42.60 18.92
CA SER A 60 -16.35 -42.18 19.23
C SER A 60 -15.34 -42.72 18.19
N SER A 61 -14.65 -41.82 17.48
CA SER A 61 -13.55 -42.17 16.59
C SER A 61 -12.35 -42.64 17.40
N PRO A 62 -11.64 -43.71 16.98
CA PRO A 62 -10.45 -44.16 17.66
C PRO A 62 -9.31 -43.16 17.52
N SER A 63 -8.66 -42.84 18.62
CA SER A 63 -7.45 -42.02 18.69
C SER A 63 -6.30 -42.69 17.92
N THR A 64 -5.87 -42.09 16.83
CA THR A 64 -4.66 -42.47 16.10
C THR A 64 -3.43 -42.06 16.94
N PRO A 65 -2.44 -42.94 17.15
CA PRO A 65 -1.19 -42.58 17.86
C PRO A 65 -0.41 -41.53 17.07
N PRO A 66 0.37 -40.65 17.73
CA PRO A 66 1.12 -39.60 17.03
C PRO A 66 2.16 -40.25 16.13
N VAL A 67 2.07 -39.97 14.84
CA VAL A 67 3.09 -40.31 13.84
C VAL A 67 4.35 -39.52 14.18
N PRO A 68 5.53 -40.15 14.28
CA PRO A 68 6.77 -39.43 14.51
C PRO A 68 7.02 -38.47 13.34
N ALA A 69 7.30 -37.21 13.67
CA ALA A 69 7.61 -36.18 12.71
C ALA A 69 8.83 -36.59 11.90
N THR A 70 8.63 -37.00 10.66
CA THR A 70 9.68 -37.14 9.66
C THR A 70 10.31 -35.75 9.47
N PRO A 71 11.65 -35.60 9.49
CA PRO A 71 12.25 -34.31 9.19
C PRO A 71 11.92 -33.94 7.75
N GLU A 72 11.02 -32.99 7.59
CA GLU A 72 10.78 -32.31 6.31
C GLU A 72 12.04 -31.53 5.94
N PHE A 73 12.87 -32.12 5.09
CA PHE A 73 13.83 -31.36 4.31
C PHE A 73 13.00 -30.51 3.32
N ALA A 74 12.68 -29.31 3.70
CA ALA A 74 12.13 -28.31 2.80
C ALA A 74 13.23 -27.92 1.81
N SER A 75 13.38 -28.68 0.74
CA SER A 75 14.10 -28.26 -0.45
C SER A 75 13.27 -27.16 -1.10
N SER A 76 13.67 -25.90 -0.94
CA SER A 76 13.05 -24.79 -1.65
C SER A 76 13.46 -24.86 -3.11
N ILE A 77 12.63 -25.50 -3.94
CA ILE A 77 12.80 -25.47 -5.39
C ILE A 77 12.40 -24.08 -5.87
N THR A 78 13.35 -23.33 -6.41
CA THR A 78 13.05 -22.04 -7.02
C THR A 78 12.45 -22.29 -8.41
N VAL A 79 11.18 -21.99 -8.58
CA VAL A 79 10.47 -22.07 -9.86
C VAL A 79 10.30 -20.68 -10.43
N VAL A 80 10.66 -20.50 -11.70
CA VAL A 80 10.39 -19.27 -12.46
C VAL A 80 9.11 -19.46 -13.25
N THR A 81 8.13 -18.58 -13.04
CA THR A 81 6.87 -18.58 -13.77
C THR A 81 6.87 -17.46 -14.82
N VAL A 82 6.37 -17.75 -16.02
CA VAL A 82 6.34 -16.81 -17.14
C VAL A 82 4.96 -16.84 -17.79
N PRO A 83 4.19 -15.75 -17.76
CA PRO A 83 2.98 -15.64 -18.54
C PRO A 83 3.31 -15.42 -20.02
N VAL A 84 2.62 -16.17 -20.87
CA VAL A 84 2.81 -16.17 -22.31
C VAL A 84 1.48 -15.99 -23.01
N PHE A 85 1.42 -15.01 -23.90
CA PHE A 85 0.24 -14.74 -24.71
C PHE A 85 0.50 -15.26 -26.12
N VAL A 86 -0.39 -16.10 -26.61
CA VAL A 86 -0.30 -16.69 -27.94
C VAL A 86 -1.52 -16.24 -28.74
N THR A 87 -1.27 -15.58 -29.87
CA THR A 87 -2.31 -15.14 -30.79
C THR A 87 -2.08 -15.69 -32.17
N ASP A 88 -3.15 -15.81 -32.97
CA ASP A 88 -3.08 -16.09 -34.38
C ASP A 88 -2.77 -14.80 -35.20
N ARG A 89 -2.63 -14.92 -36.50
CA ARG A 89 -2.41 -13.77 -37.41
C ARG A 89 -3.51 -12.71 -37.36
N ALA A 90 -4.70 -13.06 -36.94
CA ALA A 90 -5.81 -12.13 -36.74
C ALA A 90 -5.81 -11.45 -35.37
N GLY A 91 -4.82 -11.77 -34.51
CA GLY A 91 -4.72 -11.24 -33.14
C GLY A 91 -5.64 -11.93 -32.15
N LYS A 92 -6.30 -13.03 -32.52
CA LYS A 92 -7.19 -13.79 -31.64
C LYS A 92 -6.35 -14.77 -30.78
N ALA A 93 -6.68 -14.87 -29.48
CA ALA A 93 -6.02 -15.81 -28.59
C ALA A 93 -6.17 -17.26 -29.05
N VAL A 94 -5.08 -18.02 -28.96
CA VAL A 94 -5.04 -19.45 -29.31
C VAL A 94 -5.19 -20.25 -28.03
N ALA A 95 -6.27 -21.03 -27.91
CA ALA A 95 -6.56 -21.89 -26.78
C ALA A 95 -6.08 -23.34 -26.99
N GLY A 96 -5.99 -24.12 -25.88
CA GLY A 96 -5.76 -25.57 -25.90
C GLY A 96 -4.30 -25.99 -26.15
N LEU A 97 -3.31 -25.13 -25.93
CA LEU A 97 -1.89 -25.48 -26.01
C LEU A 97 -1.42 -26.22 -24.74
N THR A 98 -0.56 -27.19 -24.96
CA THR A 98 0.01 -28.06 -23.92
C THR A 98 1.51 -27.81 -23.72
N ALA A 99 2.12 -28.46 -22.73
CA ALA A 99 3.55 -28.34 -22.48
C ALA A 99 4.42 -28.72 -23.68
N GLU A 100 3.93 -29.62 -24.54
CA GLU A 100 4.65 -30.10 -25.73
C GLU A 100 4.72 -29.05 -26.85
N ASP A 101 3.81 -28.05 -26.78
CA ASP A 101 3.78 -26.97 -27.77
C ASP A 101 4.80 -25.87 -27.46
N PHE A 102 5.36 -25.83 -26.27
CA PHE A 102 6.28 -24.77 -25.82
C PHE A 102 7.72 -25.27 -25.65
N GLN A 103 8.67 -24.43 -26.04
CA GLN A 103 10.09 -24.59 -25.75
C GLN A 103 10.62 -23.33 -25.07
N VAL A 104 11.26 -23.49 -23.92
CA VAL A 104 11.82 -22.39 -23.12
C VAL A 104 13.34 -22.48 -23.12
N PHE A 105 14.01 -21.35 -23.36
CA PHE A 105 15.47 -21.23 -23.32
C PHE A 105 15.84 -20.12 -22.33
N ASP A 106 16.73 -20.45 -21.37
CA ASP A 106 17.33 -19.53 -20.41
C ASP A 106 18.82 -19.34 -20.74
N ASP A 107 19.24 -18.11 -21.03
CA ASP A 107 20.58 -17.77 -21.55
C ASP A 107 21.00 -18.69 -22.72
N GLY A 108 20.04 -19.04 -23.58
CA GLY A 108 20.25 -19.92 -24.75
C GLY A 108 20.25 -21.43 -24.45
N LYS A 109 20.15 -21.84 -23.19
CA LYS A 109 20.05 -23.24 -22.80
C LYS A 109 18.59 -23.69 -22.70
N PRO A 110 18.24 -24.87 -23.26
CA PRO A 110 16.88 -25.37 -23.17
C PRO A 110 16.54 -25.75 -21.72
N MET A 111 15.36 -25.31 -21.24
CA MET A 111 14.84 -25.59 -19.92
C MET A 111 13.68 -26.59 -19.98
N ARG A 112 13.63 -27.46 -18.98
CA ARG A 112 12.48 -28.35 -18.80
C ARG A 112 11.34 -27.60 -18.16
N LEU A 113 10.16 -27.60 -18.78
CA LEU A 113 8.94 -27.13 -18.18
C LEU A 113 8.50 -28.10 -17.06
N VAL A 114 8.23 -27.55 -15.88
CA VAL A 114 7.66 -28.31 -14.74
C VAL A 114 6.14 -28.12 -14.68
N GLY A 115 5.57 -27.14 -15.40
CA GLY A 115 4.14 -26.94 -15.52
C GLY A 115 3.78 -25.99 -16.64
N VAL A 116 2.63 -26.23 -17.26
CA VAL A 116 1.95 -25.32 -18.19
C VAL A 116 0.50 -25.27 -17.78
N ARG A 117 -0.04 -24.06 -17.63
CA ARG A 117 -1.45 -23.87 -17.28
C ARG A 117 -2.04 -22.77 -18.15
N GLU A 118 -3.21 -23.06 -18.71
CA GLU A 118 -4.02 -22.11 -19.44
C GLU A 118 -4.92 -21.34 -18.50
N PHE A 119 -5.04 -20.03 -18.71
CA PHE A 119 -5.90 -19.13 -17.96
C PHE A 119 -6.80 -18.34 -18.90
N ASP A 120 -8.09 -18.32 -18.56
CA ASP A 120 -9.08 -17.39 -19.08
C ASP A 120 -9.62 -16.56 -17.90
N ALA A 121 -9.46 -15.24 -17.97
CA ALA A 121 -9.90 -14.33 -16.93
C ALA A 121 -11.42 -14.35 -16.64
N ALA A 122 -12.22 -14.86 -17.58
CA ALA A 122 -13.67 -15.04 -17.37
C ALA A 122 -13.99 -16.26 -16.49
N ALA A 123 -13.05 -17.20 -16.36
CA ALA A 123 -13.21 -18.37 -15.49
C ALA A 123 -12.62 -18.10 -14.09
N PRO A 124 -13.27 -18.53 -13.01
CA PRO A 124 -12.65 -18.40 -11.69
C PRO A 124 -11.33 -19.20 -11.65
N PRO A 125 -10.26 -18.64 -11.05
CA PRO A 125 -9.00 -19.35 -10.94
C PRO A 125 -9.22 -20.66 -10.15
N PRO A 126 -8.58 -21.76 -10.52
CA PRO A 126 -8.67 -23.00 -9.78
C PRO A 126 -8.16 -22.81 -8.35
N PRO A 127 -8.73 -23.50 -7.34
CA PRO A 127 -8.43 -23.29 -5.92
C PRO A 127 -6.92 -23.32 -5.58
N GLU A 128 -6.16 -24.18 -6.27
CA GLU A 128 -4.70 -24.30 -6.12
C GLU A 128 -3.90 -23.10 -6.64
N ALA A 129 -4.46 -22.34 -7.59
CA ALA A 129 -3.83 -21.17 -8.18
C ALA A 129 -4.33 -19.86 -7.58
N ALA A 130 -5.45 -19.87 -6.87
CA ALA A 130 -6.06 -18.67 -6.29
C ALA A 130 -5.12 -17.89 -5.36
N GLY A 131 -4.13 -18.55 -4.77
CA GLY A 131 -3.07 -17.92 -3.96
C GLY A 131 -1.87 -17.39 -4.74
N SER A 132 -1.77 -17.62 -6.06
CA SER A 132 -0.62 -17.15 -6.85
C SER A 132 -0.92 -15.82 -7.55
N PRO A 133 -0.13 -14.75 -7.35
CA PRO A 133 -0.29 -13.49 -8.06
C PRO A 133 -0.20 -13.63 -9.57
N ALA A 134 0.59 -14.61 -10.05
CA ALA A 134 0.76 -14.88 -11.46
C ALA A 134 -0.51 -15.42 -12.14
N ALA A 135 -1.49 -15.89 -11.35
CA ALA A 135 -2.79 -16.34 -11.83
C ALA A 135 -3.81 -15.22 -11.99
N HIS A 136 -3.46 -14.01 -11.60
CA HIS A 136 -4.32 -12.84 -11.66
C HIS A 136 -3.83 -11.84 -12.69
N ARG A 137 -4.74 -11.23 -13.45
CA ARG A 137 -4.40 -10.07 -14.28
C ARG A 137 -4.07 -8.89 -13.37
N GLN A 138 -3.04 -8.14 -13.74
CA GLN A 138 -2.54 -7.03 -12.94
C GLN A 138 -2.54 -5.75 -13.78
N PHE A 139 -3.32 -4.76 -13.34
CA PHE A 139 -3.47 -3.47 -14.02
C PHE A 139 -2.88 -2.37 -13.13
N LEU A 140 -1.92 -1.60 -13.64
CA LEU A 140 -1.43 -0.39 -12.99
C LEU A 140 -1.92 0.83 -13.74
N LEU A 141 -2.80 1.61 -13.13
CA LEU A 141 -3.29 2.88 -13.66
C LEU A 141 -2.31 4.00 -13.25
N LEU A 142 -1.49 4.47 -14.17
CA LEU A 142 -0.46 5.48 -13.93
C LEU A 142 -0.84 6.81 -14.61
N PHE A 143 -1.05 7.84 -13.79
CA PHE A 143 -1.43 9.18 -14.25
C PHE A 143 -0.24 10.13 -14.20
N ASP A 144 0.08 10.71 -15.31
CA ASP A 144 1.16 11.69 -15.43
C ASP A 144 0.64 13.10 -15.16
N LEU A 145 1.08 13.68 -14.05
CA LEU A 145 0.68 15.03 -13.63
C LEU A 145 1.58 16.13 -14.20
N SER A 146 2.74 15.79 -14.77
CA SER A 146 3.73 16.76 -15.26
C SER A 146 3.64 17.02 -16.76
N PHE A 147 3.24 16.00 -17.54
CA PHE A 147 3.16 16.09 -19.00
C PHE A 147 1.72 16.02 -19.53
N SER A 148 0.72 16.18 -18.66
CA SER A 148 -0.69 16.08 -19.04
C SER A 148 -1.47 17.35 -18.76
N GLY A 149 -2.43 17.65 -19.63
CA GLY A 149 -3.39 18.73 -19.42
C GLY A 149 -4.51 18.31 -18.46
N ILE A 150 -5.04 19.28 -17.69
CA ILE A 150 -6.10 19.07 -16.68
C ILE A 150 -7.32 18.35 -17.28
N ASN A 151 -7.79 18.79 -18.44
CA ASN A 151 -8.97 18.23 -19.10
C ASN A 151 -8.77 16.74 -19.49
N GLY A 152 -7.56 16.37 -19.94
CA GLY A 152 -7.20 14.99 -20.22
C GLY A 152 -7.20 14.12 -18.98
N LEU A 153 -6.61 14.62 -17.89
CA LEU A 153 -6.57 13.93 -16.59
C LEU A 153 -7.98 13.71 -16.01
N VAL A 154 -8.86 14.68 -16.08
CA VAL A 154 -10.24 14.54 -15.62
C VAL A 154 -11.00 13.48 -16.43
N ARG A 155 -10.84 13.46 -17.77
CA ARG A 155 -11.44 12.40 -18.61
C ARG A 155 -10.89 11.02 -18.27
N SER A 156 -9.57 10.89 -18.12
CA SER A 156 -8.94 9.61 -17.78
C SER A 156 -9.30 9.14 -16.36
N GLN A 157 -9.43 10.04 -15.39
CA GLN A 157 -9.93 9.73 -14.05
C GLN A 157 -11.36 9.15 -14.10
N LYS A 158 -12.26 9.78 -14.87
CA LYS A 158 -13.63 9.30 -15.06
C LYS A 158 -13.65 7.92 -15.70
N ALA A 159 -12.89 7.72 -16.78
CA ALA A 159 -12.78 6.44 -17.47
C ALA A 159 -12.20 5.35 -16.56
N ALA A 160 -11.18 5.65 -15.77
CA ALA A 160 -10.60 4.72 -14.81
C ALA A 160 -11.58 4.35 -13.68
N LEU A 161 -12.40 5.30 -13.20
CA LEU A 161 -13.46 5.02 -12.21
C LEU A 161 -14.51 4.05 -12.80
N GLU A 162 -14.92 4.27 -14.04
CA GLU A 162 -15.85 3.39 -14.74
C GLU A 162 -15.25 2.00 -14.97
N PHE A 163 -14.00 1.93 -15.43
CA PHE A 163 -13.26 0.68 -15.61
C PHE A 163 -13.18 -0.15 -14.33
N VAL A 164 -12.76 0.45 -13.22
CA VAL A 164 -12.65 -0.23 -11.92
C VAL A 164 -14.02 -0.70 -11.42
N THR A 165 -15.09 0.04 -11.73
CA THR A 165 -16.43 -0.29 -11.23
C THR A 165 -17.09 -1.41 -12.03
N HIS A 166 -16.89 -1.44 -13.37
CA HIS A 166 -17.71 -2.25 -14.26
C HIS A 166 -16.94 -3.24 -15.13
N ARG A 167 -15.62 -3.08 -15.29
CA ARG A 167 -14.83 -3.87 -16.26
C ARG A 167 -13.83 -4.84 -15.64
N LEU A 168 -13.39 -4.61 -14.40
CA LEU A 168 -12.51 -5.54 -13.70
C LEU A 168 -13.29 -6.82 -13.35
N GLU A 169 -12.70 -7.96 -13.65
CA GLU A 169 -13.22 -9.26 -13.22
C GLU A 169 -12.93 -9.47 -11.71
N PRO A 170 -13.65 -10.39 -11.02
CA PRO A 170 -13.46 -10.61 -9.58
C PRO A 170 -12.04 -11.01 -9.17
N GLY A 171 -11.29 -11.66 -10.07
CA GLY A 171 -9.90 -12.07 -9.84
C GLY A 171 -8.85 -11.02 -10.21
N ASP A 172 -9.22 -9.90 -10.83
CA ASP A 172 -8.26 -8.90 -11.25
C ASP A 172 -7.69 -8.12 -10.08
N LEU A 173 -6.40 -7.81 -10.18
CA LEU A 173 -5.71 -6.91 -9.28
C LEU A 173 -5.44 -5.59 -9.99
N ALA A 174 -5.79 -4.48 -9.36
CA ALA A 174 -5.45 -3.17 -9.89
C ALA A 174 -4.71 -2.32 -8.85
N ALA A 175 -3.87 -1.42 -9.34
CA ALA A 175 -3.14 -0.43 -8.55
C ALA A 175 -3.30 0.95 -9.19
N VAL A 176 -3.17 2.00 -8.40
CA VAL A 176 -3.25 3.39 -8.87
C VAL A 176 -1.99 4.12 -8.44
N ALA A 177 -1.32 4.77 -9.38
CA ALA A 177 -0.14 5.57 -9.14
C ALA A 177 -0.21 6.90 -9.91
N THR A 178 0.54 7.88 -9.45
CA THR A 178 0.75 9.16 -10.11
C THR A 178 2.24 9.37 -10.34
N PHE A 179 2.58 10.07 -11.42
CA PHE A 179 3.92 10.61 -11.63
C PHE A 179 3.87 12.14 -11.54
N SER A 180 4.86 12.72 -10.88
CA SER A 180 5.14 14.17 -10.87
C SER A 180 6.65 14.36 -10.91
N ALA A 181 7.14 15.32 -11.71
CA ALA A 181 8.57 15.59 -11.83
C ALA A 181 9.22 15.98 -10.49
N ASN A 182 8.45 16.59 -9.58
CA ASN A 182 8.93 17.03 -8.27
C ASN A 182 8.94 15.90 -7.22
N HIS A 183 8.08 14.87 -7.38
CA HIS A 183 7.88 13.83 -6.37
C HIS A 183 8.13 12.41 -6.89
N GLY A 184 8.46 12.27 -8.18
CA GLY A 184 8.60 10.96 -8.83
C GLY A 184 7.28 10.19 -8.92
N VAL A 185 7.37 8.86 -9.00
CA VAL A 185 6.20 7.97 -9.00
C VAL A 185 5.71 7.76 -7.56
N ARG A 186 4.43 8.04 -7.33
CA ARG A 186 3.75 7.82 -6.04
C ARG A 186 2.65 6.78 -6.21
N LEU A 187 2.73 5.72 -5.43
CA LEU A 187 1.68 4.73 -5.34
C LEU A 187 0.57 5.26 -4.42
N LEU A 188 -0.64 5.44 -4.94
CA LEU A 188 -1.82 5.85 -4.17
C LEU A 188 -2.49 4.64 -3.52
N VAL A 189 -2.57 3.53 -4.24
CA VAL A 189 -3.00 2.22 -3.75
C VAL A 189 -2.23 1.13 -4.47
N GLY A 190 -1.77 0.12 -3.73
CA GLY A 190 -1.11 -1.07 -4.26
C GLY A 190 -2.08 -2.01 -4.98
N PHE A 191 -1.55 -3.10 -5.54
CA PHE A 191 -2.39 -4.08 -6.24
C PHE A 191 -3.39 -4.71 -5.28
N THR A 192 -4.67 -4.51 -5.58
CA THR A 192 -5.79 -5.01 -4.79
C THR A 192 -6.97 -5.35 -5.69
N SER A 193 -7.79 -6.29 -5.28
CA SER A 193 -9.10 -6.56 -5.88
C SER A 193 -10.22 -5.70 -5.28
N ASP A 194 -9.91 -4.95 -4.22
CA ASP A 194 -10.87 -4.09 -3.54
C ASP A 194 -11.20 -2.84 -4.35
N ARG A 195 -12.34 -2.88 -5.02
CA ARG A 195 -12.85 -1.79 -5.85
C ARG A 195 -13.16 -0.52 -5.05
N PHE A 196 -13.42 -0.62 -3.74
CA PHE A 196 -13.66 0.56 -2.91
C PHE A 196 -12.37 1.34 -2.69
N GLN A 197 -11.26 0.67 -2.37
CA GLN A 197 -9.95 1.30 -2.24
C GLN A 197 -9.51 1.95 -3.56
N LEU A 198 -9.66 1.23 -4.68
CA LEU A 198 -9.32 1.74 -6.01
C LEU A 198 -10.11 3.00 -6.35
N ARG A 199 -11.44 2.99 -6.15
CA ARG A 199 -12.29 4.18 -6.38
C ARG A 199 -11.92 5.34 -5.48
N ARG A 200 -11.59 5.07 -4.22
CA ARG A 200 -11.15 6.11 -3.28
C ARG A 200 -9.82 6.72 -3.74
N ALA A 201 -8.84 5.90 -4.13
CA ALA A 201 -7.56 6.37 -4.66
C ALA A 201 -7.76 7.21 -5.93
N LEU A 202 -8.59 6.76 -6.87
CA LEU A 202 -8.90 7.51 -8.09
C LEU A 202 -9.58 8.86 -7.80
N ARG A 203 -10.48 8.94 -6.82
CA ARG A 203 -11.11 10.22 -6.42
C ARG A 203 -10.14 11.19 -5.74
N THR A 204 -9.09 10.68 -5.12
CA THR A 204 -8.03 11.48 -4.49
C THR A 204 -6.84 11.73 -5.42
N LEU A 205 -6.94 11.34 -6.70
CA LEU A 205 -5.98 11.77 -7.71
C LEU A 205 -5.80 13.27 -7.55
N GLY A 206 -4.63 13.67 -6.99
CA GLY A 206 -4.37 15.02 -6.56
C GLY A 206 -4.32 16.00 -7.73
N VAL A 207 -5.46 16.31 -8.31
CA VAL A 207 -5.65 17.41 -9.28
C VAL A 207 -5.12 18.75 -8.71
N LEU A 208 -5.03 18.84 -7.38
CA LEU A 208 -4.41 19.96 -6.66
C LEU A 208 -2.87 19.93 -6.63
N GLN A 209 -2.22 18.86 -7.11
CA GLN A 209 -0.76 18.70 -7.17
C GLN A 209 -0.25 18.66 -8.62
N LEU A 210 -1.00 19.19 -9.56
CA LEU A 210 -0.45 19.51 -10.87
C LEU A 210 0.77 20.40 -10.64
N ASP A 211 1.93 19.94 -11.09
CA ASP A 211 3.10 20.80 -11.12
C ASP A 211 2.69 22.05 -11.89
N ALA A 212 2.51 23.17 -11.20
CA ALA A 212 2.20 24.43 -11.83
C ALA A 212 3.27 24.61 -12.90
N HIS A 213 2.85 24.82 -14.15
CA HIS A 213 3.75 25.12 -15.24
C HIS A 213 4.65 26.25 -14.75
N ALA A 214 5.96 26.04 -14.84
CA ALA A 214 6.94 26.83 -14.14
C ALA A 214 7.08 28.23 -14.72
N ASP A 215 6.09 29.04 -14.48
CA ASP A 215 6.26 30.48 -14.43
C ASP A 215 5.68 30.99 -13.10
N PRO A 216 6.33 30.68 -11.96
CA PRO A 216 5.86 31.10 -10.64
C PRO A 216 5.84 32.63 -10.48
N LEU A 217 6.44 33.37 -11.40
CA LEU A 217 6.52 34.81 -11.35
C LEU A 217 5.68 35.52 -12.44
N GLY A 218 5.00 34.77 -13.33
CA GLY A 218 4.24 35.32 -14.43
C GLY A 218 5.09 36.13 -15.43
N LEU A 219 6.37 35.79 -15.55
CA LEU A 219 7.35 36.50 -16.39
C LEU A 219 7.42 35.99 -17.83
N ALA A 220 6.52 35.08 -18.22
CA ALA A 220 6.33 34.70 -19.62
C ALA A 220 5.70 35.87 -20.40
N PHE A 221 6.30 37.04 -20.25
CA PHE A 221 6.11 38.12 -21.21
C PHE A 221 6.69 37.68 -22.53
N ASP A 222 5.94 37.93 -23.58
CA ASP A 222 6.46 37.74 -24.92
C ASP A 222 7.58 38.77 -25.16
N LEU A 223 8.81 38.41 -24.74
CA LEU A 223 10.00 39.24 -24.89
C LEU A 223 10.25 39.62 -26.35
N ARG A 224 9.62 38.87 -27.31
CA ARG A 224 9.68 39.16 -28.74
C ARG A 224 8.95 40.44 -29.06
N ASP A 225 7.70 40.57 -28.56
CA ASP A 225 6.87 41.76 -28.79
C ASP A 225 7.46 42.97 -28.09
N LEU A 226 8.04 42.78 -26.90
CA LEU A 226 8.68 43.88 -26.19
C LEU A 226 9.96 44.36 -26.91
N GLY A 227 10.76 43.43 -27.45
CA GLY A 227 12.00 43.74 -28.15
C GLY A 227 11.77 44.50 -29.47
N SER A 228 10.78 44.06 -30.28
CA SER A 228 10.41 44.74 -31.52
C SER A 228 9.82 46.13 -31.25
N SER A 229 8.89 46.19 -30.29
CA SER A 229 8.25 47.49 -29.93
C SER A 229 9.20 48.55 -29.42
N ILE A 230 10.25 48.16 -28.68
CA ILE A 230 11.25 49.08 -28.19
C ILE A 230 12.24 49.47 -29.33
N ALA A 231 12.67 48.52 -30.17
CA ALA A 231 13.61 48.74 -31.25
C ALA A 231 13.05 49.71 -32.30
N ASP A 232 11.74 49.59 -32.63
CA ASP A 232 11.03 50.44 -33.60
C ASP A 232 10.93 51.93 -33.15
N THR A 233 11.12 52.19 -31.86
CA THR A 233 11.03 53.55 -31.29
C THR A 233 12.39 54.26 -31.13
N LEU A 234 13.51 53.56 -31.41
CA LEU A 234 14.87 54.09 -31.23
C LEU A 234 15.53 54.40 -32.60
N PRO A 235 16.55 55.30 -32.65
CA PRO A 235 17.40 55.49 -33.84
C PRO A 235 18.02 54.12 -34.25
N GLU A 236 18.16 53.89 -35.57
CA GLU A 236 18.54 52.62 -36.18
C GLU A 236 19.74 51.91 -35.49
N GLU A 237 20.86 52.67 -35.27
CA GLU A 237 22.04 52.14 -34.58
C GLU A 237 21.80 51.71 -33.13
N ARG A 238 20.90 52.34 -32.39
CA ARG A 238 20.49 51.98 -31.02
C ARG A 238 19.41 50.92 -31.00
N GLY A 239 18.55 50.90 -31.99
CA GLY A 239 17.51 49.90 -32.22
C GLY A 239 18.15 48.51 -32.42
N ASP A 240 19.19 48.43 -33.23
CA ASP A 240 19.93 47.17 -33.49
C ASP A 240 20.62 46.62 -32.22
N ALA A 241 21.29 47.49 -31.43
CA ALA A 241 21.94 47.09 -30.19
C ALA A 241 20.90 46.62 -29.13
N VAL A 242 19.77 47.28 -29.05
CA VAL A 242 18.66 46.86 -28.13
C VAL A 242 18.08 45.54 -28.60
N SER A 243 17.83 45.36 -29.90
CA SER A 243 17.32 44.12 -30.49
C SER A 243 18.25 42.94 -30.23
N GLU A 244 19.56 43.13 -30.34
CA GLU A 244 20.56 42.09 -30.05
C GLU A 244 20.61 41.76 -28.54
N SER A 245 20.51 42.77 -27.67
CA SER A 245 20.44 42.56 -26.23
C SER A 245 19.19 41.80 -25.78
N VAL A 246 18.02 42.15 -26.32
CA VAL A 246 16.76 41.45 -26.07
C VAL A 246 16.84 40.02 -26.58
N ARG A 247 17.41 39.81 -27.77
CA ARG A 247 17.60 38.48 -28.36
C ARG A 247 18.50 37.60 -27.49
N ALA A 248 19.58 38.17 -26.95
CA ALA A 248 20.49 37.46 -26.04
C ALA A 248 19.78 37.04 -24.72
N ILE A 249 18.92 37.91 -24.18
CA ILE A 249 18.11 37.61 -23.00
C ILE A 249 17.11 36.50 -23.32
N GLN A 250 16.44 36.59 -24.47
CA GLN A 250 15.48 35.59 -24.93
C GLN A 250 16.14 34.21 -25.08
N ILE A 251 17.30 34.12 -25.72
CA ILE A 251 18.04 32.84 -25.87
C ILE A 251 18.43 32.27 -24.52
N ARG A 252 18.83 33.10 -23.53
CA ARG A 252 19.15 32.63 -22.18
C ARG A 252 17.90 32.09 -21.47
N TYR A 253 16.76 32.75 -21.62
CA TYR A 253 15.49 32.32 -21.05
C TYR A 253 15.01 31.03 -21.67
N GLU A 254 15.04 30.90 -23.00
CA GLU A 254 14.69 29.69 -23.72
C GLU A 254 15.56 28.49 -23.27
N ARG A 255 16.87 28.68 -23.11
CA ARG A 255 17.80 27.64 -22.61
C ARG A 255 17.52 27.26 -21.16
N ALA A 256 17.17 28.22 -20.31
CA ALA A 256 16.78 27.90 -18.95
C ALA A 256 15.51 27.06 -18.87
N GLN A 257 14.51 27.37 -19.70
CA GLN A 257 13.30 26.58 -19.82
C GLN A 257 13.57 25.17 -20.40
N GLU A 258 14.39 25.07 -21.44
CA GLU A 258 14.82 23.79 -22.01
C GLU A 258 15.54 22.92 -20.97
N ALA A 259 16.41 23.50 -20.15
CA ALA A 259 17.09 22.78 -19.09
C ALA A 259 16.13 22.25 -18.02
N VAL A 260 15.13 23.03 -17.60
CA VAL A 260 14.07 22.60 -16.69
C VAL A 260 13.24 21.48 -17.32
N TYR A 261 12.86 21.63 -18.58
CA TYR A 261 12.09 20.62 -19.30
C TYR A 261 12.86 19.30 -19.46
N ARG A 262 14.14 19.40 -19.78
CA ARG A 262 15.07 18.26 -19.82
C ARG A 262 15.12 17.52 -18.48
N GLN A 263 15.24 18.23 -17.37
CA GLN A 263 15.24 17.63 -16.04
C GLN A 263 13.92 16.91 -15.72
N ARG A 264 12.79 17.44 -16.16
CA ARG A 264 11.48 16.76 -16.01
C ARG A 264 11.44 15.44 -16.79
N ILE A 265 11.98 15.40 -18.01
CA ILE A 265 12.07 14.18 -18.81
C ILE A 265 12.95 13.14 -18.10
N LEU A 266 14.13 13.54 -17.64
CA LEU A 266 15.04 12.65 -16.90
C LEU A 266 14.39 12.10 -15.61
N ALA A 267 13.67 12.95 -14.88
CA ALA A 267 12.92 12.53 -13.69
C ALA A 267 11.80 11.54 -14.04
N LEU A 268 11.10 11.73 -15.17
CA LEU A 268 10.11 10.77 -15.66
C LEU A 268 10.75 9.41 -15.96
N LEU A 269 11.84 9.40 -16.74
CA LEU A 269 12.49 8.16 -17.17
C LEU A 269 13.08 7.40 -15.97
N ASP A 270 13.71 8.09 -15.02
CA ASP A 270 14.19 7.47 -13.78
C ASP A 270 13.03 6.97 -12.91
N GLY A 271 11.99 7.77 -12.72
CA GLY A 271 10.80 7.35 -11.97
C GLY A 271 10.11 6.11 -12.57
N MET A 272 9.97 6.07 -13.88
CA MET A 272 9.43 4.92 -14.60
C MET A 272 10.35 3.70 -14.50
N ARG A 273 11.68 3.88 -14.56
CA ARG A 273 12.66 2.81 -14.37
C ARG A 273 12.58 2.25 -12.94
N GLN A 274 12.50 3.11 -11.92
CA GLN A 274 12.30 2.67 -10.52
C GLN A 274 10.97 1.93 -10.32
N LEU A 275 9.92 2.38 -10.98
CA LEU A 275 8.63 1.67 -10.99
C LEU A 275 8.77 0.26 -11.60
N ALA A 276 9.42 0.14 -12.75
CA ALA A 276 9.63 -1.14 -13.42
C ALA A 276 10.42 -2.12 -12.54
N LEU A 277 11.51 -1.65 -11.90
CA LEU A 277 12.28 -2.44 -10.94
C LEU A 277 11.45 -2.86 -9.70
N ALA A 278 10.53 -2.00 -9.27
CA ALA A 278 9.61 -2.33 -8.20
C ALA A 278 8.59 -3.40 -8.61
N LEU A 279 8.09 -3.32 -9.83
CA LEU A 279 7.15 -4.29 -10.39
C LEU A 279 7.77 -5.67 -10.65
N ASP A 280 9.11 -5.77 -10.80
CA ASP A 280 9.82 -7.04 -11.00
C ASP A 280 9.68 -8.00 -9.81
N VAL A 281 9.46 -7.47 -8.60
CA VAL A 281 9.24 -8.28 -7.39
C VAL A 281 7.93 -9.07 -7.47
N MET A 282 6.94 -8.57 -8.19
CA MET A 282 5.63 -9.19 -8.34
C MET A 282 5.62 -10.19 -9.49
N GLN A 283 5.14 -11.40 -9.22
CA GLN A 283 4.97 -12.41 -10.24
C GLN A 283 3.77 -12.10 -11.15
N GLY A 284 3.87 -12.46 -12.41
CA GLY A 284 2.82 -12.28 -13.40
C GLY A 284 2.99 -11.01 -14.25
N ARG A 285 2.26 -10.99 -15.36
CA ARG A 285 2.31 -9.87 -16.32
C ARG A 285 1.49 -8.69 -15.82
N LYS A 286 2.11 -7.50 -15.84
CA LYS A 286 1.49 -6.23 -15.46
C LYS A 286 1.14 -5.43 -16.70
N GLN A 287 -0.10 -4.97 -16.78
CA GLN A 287 -0.58 -4.01 -17.78
C GLN A 287 -0.45 -2.62 -17.17
N VAL A 288 0.60 -1.89 -17.50
CA VAL A 288 0.81 -0.50 -17.06
C VAL A 288 0.09 0.41 -18.04
N ILE A 289 -0.98 1.05 -17.59
CA ILE A 289 -1.78 1.95 -18.40
C ILE A 289 -1.34 3.36 -18.06
N TYR A 290 -0.55 3.95 -18.95
CA TYR A 290 0.07 5.25 -18.77
C TYR A 290 -0.75 6.34 -19.46
N PHE A 291 -1.40 7.17 -18.67
CA PHE A 291 -2.20 8.32 -19.09
C PHE A 291 -1.32 9.57 -19.15
N SER A 292 -0.96 10.01 -20.34
CA SER A 292 -0.04 11.14 -20.55
C SER A 292 -0.23 11.78 -21.93
N ASN A 293 0.21 13.03 -22.09
CA ASN A 293 0.41 13.62 -23.43
C ASN A 293 1.81 13.32 -23.99
N GLY A 294 2.69 12.68 -23.19
CA GLY A 294 4.09 12.45 -23.53
C GLY A 294 4.95 13.71 -23.52
N PHE A 295 6.21 13.57 -23.84
CA PHE A 295 7.15 14.67 -23.98
C PHE A 295 7.62 14.84 -25.44
N ASP A 296 8.11 16.05 -25.80
CA ASP A 296 8.51 16.40 -27.14
C ASP A 296 9.57 15.43 -27.69
N ALA A 297 9.29 14.83 -28.83
CA ALA A 297 10.19 13.90 -29.52
C ALA A 297 11.54 14.52 -29.94
N THR A 298 11.64 15.83 -30.05
CA THR A 298 12.88 16.55 -30.32
C THR A 298 13.98 16.17 -29.33
N ALA A 299 13.62 15.88 -28.07
CA ALA A 299 14.56 15.40 -27.07
C ALA A 299 15.18 14.03 -27.43
N LEU A 300 14.47 13.18 -28.17
CA LEU A 300 14.95 11.85 -28.59
C LEU A 300 15.57 11.88 -30.00
N GLU A 301 14.91 12.53 -30.95
CA GLU A 301 15.21 12.42 -32.38
C GLU A 301 16.04 13.60 -32.89
N GLY A 302 16.03 14.71 -32.15
CA GLY A 302 16.59 15.98 -32.61
C GLY A 302 15.61 16.78 -33.47
N GLN A 303 16.02 17.96 -33.89
CA GLN A 303 15.22 18.87 -34.69
C GLN A 303 15.06 18.42 -36.13
N GLY A 304 13.92 18.70 -36.75
CA GLY A 304 13.65 18.42 -38.16
C GLY A 304 14.51 19.28 -39.11
N GLY A 305 14.64 18.83 -40.37
CA GLY A 305 15.54 19.39 -41.34
C GLY A 305 15.45 20.90 -41.60
N ALA A 306 14.24 21.49 -41.50
CA ALA A 306 14.06 22.96 -41.65
C ALA A 306 14.77 23.77 -40.52
N GLN A 307 14.73 23.26 -39.30
CA GLN A 307 15.42 23.92 -38.19
C GLN A 307 16.95 23.65 -38.23
N GLN A 308 17.33 22.45 -38.64
CA GLN A 308 18.75 22.12 -38.86
C GLN A 308 19.38 23.01 -39.93
N MET A 309 18.63 23.42 -40.98
CA MET A 309 19.09 24.40 -41.98
C MET A 309 19.33 25.79 -41.37
N LYS A 310 18.40 26.25 -40.51
CA LYS A 310 18.58 27.54 -39.76
C LYS A 310 19.78 27.50 -38.84
N ASP A 311 19.99 26.40 -38.14
CA ASP A 311 21.15 26.22 -37.27
C ASP A 311 22.45 26.20 -38.11
N SER A 312 22.43 25.58 -39.31
CA SER A 312 23.57 25.57 -40.20
C SER A 312 23.89 26.97 -40.75
N ASP A 313 22.87 27.80 -41.01
CA ASP A 313 23.06 29.23 -41.38
C ASP A 313 23.67 30.03 -40.20
N SER A 314 23.17 29.82 -38.95
CA SER A 314 23.73 30.45 -37.76
C SER A 314 25.19 30.04 -37.53
N ILE A 315 25.53 28.77 -37.74
CA ILE A 315 26.93 28.27 -37.67
C ILE A 315 27.80 28.96 -38.73
N SER A 316 27.31 29.04 -40.00
CA SER A 316 28.04 29.65 -41.09
C SER A 316 28.34 31.14 -40.87
N ARG A 317 27.44 31.82 -40.12
CA ARG A 317 27.58 33.22 -39.71
C ARG A 317 28.41 33.41 -38.44
N GLY A 318 28.99 32.34 -37.90
CA GLY A 318 29.81 32.37 -36.67
C GLY A 318 29.01 32.52 -35.36
N ARG A 319 27.67 32.38 -35.41
CA ARG A 319 26.75 32.50 -34.27
C ARG A 319 26.54 31.16 -33.57
N LEU A 320 27.62 30.52 -33.14
CA LEU A 320 27.59 29.21 -32.48
C LEU A 320 26.77 29.21 -31.18
N TRP A 321 26.62 30.36 -30.53
CA TRP A 321 25.83 30.50 -29.31
C TRP A 321 24.32 30.40 -29.53
N GLU A 322 23.83 30.47 -30.78
CA GLU A 322 22.43 30.30 -31.15
C GLU A 322 22.06 28.83 -31.31
N VAL A 323 23.01 27.92 -31.42
CA VAL A 323 22.81 26.53 -31.74
C VAL A 323 23.01 25.65 -30.51
N SER A 324 22.02 24.74 -30.22
CA SER A 324 22.12 23.68 -29.23
C SER A 324 22.40 22.35 -29.95
N SER A 325 23.52 21.70 -29.63
CA SER A 325 23.83 20.36 -30.18
C SER A 325 22.82 19.31 -29.74
N GLU A 326 22.31 19.43 -28.55
CA GLU A 326 21.30 18.52 -27.96
C GLU A 326 19.98 18.62 -28.69
N ASN A 327 19.52 19.84 -29.00
CA ASN A 327 18.32 20.05 -29.80
C ASN A 327 18.49 19.61 -31.25
N ARG A 328 19.67 19.81 -31.82
CA ARG A 328 19.95 19.46 -33.20
C ARG A 328 19.98 17.97 -33.47
N PHE A 329 20.57 17.18 -32.58
CA PHE A 329 20.83 15.74 -32.77
C PHE A 329 20.08 14.82 -31.77
N GLY A 330 19.27 15.39 -30.89
CA GLY A 330 18.68 14.71 -29.76
C GLY A 330 19.64 14.50 -28.58
N ASP A 331 19.10 14.39 -27.40
CA ASP A 331 19.87 14.24 -26.15
C ASP A 331 20.30 12.78 -25.97
N THR A 332 21.59 12.55 -25.93
CA THR A 332 22.17 11.22 -25.76
C THR A 332 21.84 10.62 -24.39
N GLN A 333 21.79 11.44 -23.33
CA GLN A 333 21.45 10.98 -21.98
C GLN A 333 19.98 10.55 -21.92
N ILE A 334 19.06 11.34 -22.47
CA ILE A 334 17.63 10.99 -22.52
C ILE A 334 17.43 9.68 -23.27
N ARG A 335 18.11 9.47 -24.41
CA ARG A 335 18.06 8.19 -25.15
C ARG A 335 18.56 7.01 -24.33
N GLN A 336 19.67 7.21 -23.61
CA GLN A 336 20.24 6.16 -22.75
C GLN A 336 19.31 5.81 -21.59
N GLU A 337 18.77 6.80 -20.88
CA GLU A 337 17.83 6.58 -19.77
C GLU A 337 16.52 5.94 -20.28
N MET A 338 16.03 6.34 -21.46
CA MET A 338 14.88 5.71 -22.12
C MET A 338 15.14 4.23 -22.37
N ALA A 339 16.30 3.87 -22.92
CA ALA A 339 16.67 2.48 -23.17
C ALA A 339 16.75 1.65 -21.89
N GLN A 340 17.35 2.20 -20.82
CA GLN A 340 17.42 1.54 -19.53
C GLN A 340 16.03 1.34 -18.89
N MET A 341 15.17 2.34 -18.96
CA MET A 341 13.79 2.25 -18.51
C MET A 341 13.02 1.14 -19.25
N LEU A 342 13.11 1.10 -20.58
CA LEU A 342 12.44 0.10 -21.40
C LEU A 342 12.97 -1.32 -21.13
N GLN A 343 14.27 -1.47 -20.91
CA GLN A 343 14.86 -2.74 -20.48
C GLN A 343 14.30 -3.19 -19.14
N ALA A 344 14.15 -2.28 -18.18
CA ALA A 344 13.57 -2.58 -16.87
C ALA A 344 12.11 -3.04 -16.98
N PHE A 345 11.28 -2.40 -17.82
CA PHE A 345 9.90 -2.85 -18.08
C PHE A 345 9.83 -4.22 -18.73
N SER A 346 10.66 -4.47 -19.74
CA SER A 346 10.73 -5.78 -20.39
C SER A 346 11.11 -6.89 -19.42
N SER A 347 12.08 -6.64 -18.52
CA SER A 347 12.54 -7.63 -17.54
C SER A 347 11.51 -7.88 -16.43
N SER A 348 10.76 -6.87 -16.02
CA SER A 348 9.71 -6.98 -15.01
C SER A 348 8.40 -7.59 -15.53
N ASP A 349 8.35 -8.05 -16.79
CA ASP A 349 7.13 -8.53 -17.46
C ASP A 349 5.98 -7.50 -17.38
N SER A 350 6.31 -6.23 -17.62
CA SER A 350 5.38 -5.12 -17.59
C SER A 350 5.26 -4.48 -18.96
N LEU A 351 4.05 -4.43 -19.50
CA LEU A 351 3.73 -3.79 -20.76
C LEU A 351 3.23 -2.37 -20.51
N VAL A 352 3.80 -1.39 -21.19
CA VAL A 352 3.35 0.00 -21.08
C VAL A 352 2.37 0.30 -22.20
N HIS A 353 1.09 0.40 -21.88
CA HIS A 353 0.05 0.88 -22.77
C HIS A 353 -0.08 2.39 -22.60
N ALA A 354 0.27 3.14 -23.63
CA ALA A 354 0.18 4.60 -23.58
C ALA A 354 -1.18 5.07 -24.10
N VAL A 355 -1.87 5.88 -23.30
CA VAL A 355 -3.13 6.52 -23.64
C VAL A 355 -2.89 8.01 -23.79
N ASP A 356 -2.92 8.50 -25.03
CA ASP A 356 -2.74 9.91 -25.35
C ASP A 356 -3.94 10.73 -24.88
N LEU A 357 -3.69 11.69 -23.99
CA LEU A 357 -4.70 12.57 -23.39
C LEU A 357 -4.95 13.86 -24.20
N ALA A 358 -4.20 14.11 -25.26
CA ALA A 358 -4.38 15.31 -26.09
C ALA A 358 -5.76 15.33 -26.78
N GLY A 359 -6.35 14.14 -27.03
CA GLY A 359 -7.66 14.00 -27.67
C GLY A 359 -7.62 14.24 -29.18
N LEU A 360 -8.79 14.38 -29.78
CA LEU A 360 -8.92 14.70 -31.20
C LEU A 360 -8.44 16.14 -31.44
N SER A 361 -7.22 16.31 -31.95
CA SER A 361 -6.75 17.59 -32.43
C SER A 361 -7.35 17.84 -33.81
N ALA A 362 -8.19 18.87 -33.94
CA ALA A 362 -8.56 19.36 -35.26
C ALA A 362 -7.27 19.81 -35.97
N ARG A 363 -6.88 19.08 -37.06
CA ARG A 363 -5.81 19.52 -37.94
C ARG A 363 -6.19 20.87 -38.51
N GLY A 364 -5.68 21.97 -37.93
CA GLY A 364 -5.91 23.30 -38.45
C GLY A 364 -5.95 24.44 -37.48
N ASP A 365 -5.82 24.23 -36.18
CA ASP A 365 -5.83 25.34 -35.23
C ASP A 365 -4.48 26.06 -35.25
N VAL A 366 -4.45 27.17 -36.01
CA VAL A 366 -3.30 28.09 -36.16
C VAL A 366 -2.84 28.63 -34.78
N ARG A 367 -3.69 28.58 -33.77
CA ARG A 367 -3.35 28.92 -32.38
C ARG A 367 -2.38 27.94 -31.70
N GLN A 368 -2.24 26.68 -32.20
CA GLN A 368 -1.26 25.75 -31.66
C GLN A 368 0.18 26.04 -32.12
N GLN A 369 0.38 26.88 -33.14
CA GLN A 369 1.72 27.28 -33.56
C GLN A 369 2.35 28.36 -32.65
N THR A 370 1.55 29.02 -31.82
CA THR A 370 1.97 29.99 -30.81
C THR A 370 1.92 29.47 -29.39
N ALA A 371 1.45 28.21 -29.17
CA ALA A 371 1.48 27.57 -27.89
C ALA A 371 2.94 27.23 -27.48
N GLU A 372 3.22 27.37 -26.21
CA GLU A 372 4.52 27.08 -25.60
C GLU A 372 5.18 25.81 -26.14
N PRO A 373 6.52 25.71 -26.19
CA PRO A 373 7.27 24.52 -26.63
C PRO A 373 6.87 23.23 -25.91
N THR A 374 6.24 23.35 -24.76
CA THR A 374 5.74 22.24 -23.91
C THR A 374 4.54 21.49 -24.48
N MET A 375 3.84 22.02 -25.49
CA MET A 375 2.66 21.39 -26.12
C MET A 375 2.94 20.78 -27.50
N ARG A 376 4.19 20.66 -27.92
CA ARG A 376 4.52 19.89 -29.12
C ARG A 376 4.18 18.43 -28.87
N SER A 377 3.61 17.77 -29.89
CA SER A 377 3.07 16.41 -29.78
C SER A 377 4.06 15.44 -29.12
N GLY A 378 3.77 15.00 -27.89
CA GLY A 378 4.49 13.93 -27.20
C GLY A 378 4.17 12.54 -27.74
N LEU A 379 3.40 12.46 -28.83
CA LEU A 379 2.92 11.20 -29.41
C LEU A 379 4.07 10.24 -29.79
N ALA A 380 5.22 10.77 -30.26
CA ALA A 380 6.35 9.94 -30.63
C ALA A 380 7.01 9.29 -29.40
N SER A 381 7.16 10.02 -28.29
CA SER A 381 7.67 9.44 -27.03
C SER A 381 6.73 8.37 -26.47
N LEU A 382 5.42 8.59 -26.51
CA LEU A 382 4.43 7.59 -26.11
C LEU A 382 4.45 6.36 -27.03
N SER A 383 4.60 6.58 -28.36
CA SER A 383 4.70 5.49 -29.33
C SER A 383 5.93 4.63 -29.08
N GLU A 384 7.07 5.25 -28.80
CA GLU A 384 8.32 4.56 -28.53
C GLU A 384 8.23 3.73 -27.21
N MET A 385 7.69 4.33 -26.14
CA MET A 385 7.47 3.63 -24.86
C MET A 385 6.56 2.41 -25.02
N ALA A 386 5.43 2.58 -25.70
CA ALA A 386 4.49 1.50 -25.93
C ALA A 386 5.10 0.39 -26.79
N ARG A 387 5.67 0.75 -27.94
CA ARG A 387 6.22 -0.21 -28.91
C ARG A 387 7.36 -1.05 -28.32
N LEU A 388 8.31 -0.43 -27.62
CA LEU A 388 9.49 -1.12 -27.13
C LEU A 388 9.24 -1.90 -25.83
N SER A 389 8.22 -1.54 -25.05
CA SER A 389 7.79 -2.36 -23.89
C SER A 389 6.88 -3.54 -24.31
N GLY A 390 6.42 -3.58 -25.57
CA GLY A 390 5.47 -4.57 -26.06
C GLY A 390 4.00 -4.24 -25.79
N GLY A 391 3.70 -3.02 -25.33
CA GLY A 391 2.35 -2.52 -25.18
C GLY A 391 1.79 -1.85 -26.43
N ARG A 392 0.72 -1.08 -26.29
CA ARG A 392 0.03 -0.39 -27.42
C ARG A 392 -0.14 1.09 -27.13
N LEU A 393 -0.12 1.90 -28.20
CA LEU A 393 -0.47 3.30 -28.14
C LEU A 393 -1.92 3.50 -28.58
N PHE A 394 -2.71 4.14 -27.70
CA PHE A 394 -4.08 4.59 -27.95
C PHE A 394 -4.06 6.11 -28.15
N ARG A 395 -4.37 6.53 -29.36
CA ARG A 395 -4.32 7.93 -29.80
C ARG A 395 -5.62 8.39 -30.41
N ASN A 396 -5.82 9.68 -30.50
CA ASN A 396 -6.99 10.31 -31.13
C ASN A 396 -8.32 9.86 -30.52
N THR A 397 -8.33 9.49 -29.24
CA THR A 397 -9.55 9.13 -28.52
C THR A 397 -9.97 10.24 -27.58
N ASN A 398 -11.26 10.59 -27.60
CA ASN A 398 -11.87 11.46 -26.60
C ASN A 398 -12.38 10.66 -25.39
N ASP A 399 -12.44 9.32 -25.54
CA ASP A 399 -12.86 8.41 -24.49
C ASP A 399 -11.73 7.42 -24.13
N PRO A 400 -10.95 7.69 -23.08
CA PRO A 400 -9.96 6.74 -22.58
C PRO A 400 -10.55 5.40 -22.12
N GLY A 401 -11.87 5.30 -21.93
CA GLY A 401 -12.54 4.06 -21.50
C GLY A 401 -12.51 2.96 -22.57
N GLU A 402 -12.51 3.34 -23.86
CA GLU A 402 -12.34 2.39 -24.97
C GLU A 402 -10.98 1.72 -24.90
N ALA A 403 -9.91 2.49 -24.66
CA ALA A 403 -8.56 1.97 -24.51
C ALA A 403 -8.46 0.99 -23.33
N LEU A 404 -9.05 1.32 -22.19
CA LEU A 404 -9.10 0.46 -21.00
C LEU A 404 -9.83 -0.86 -21.30
N THR A 405 -10.94 -0.79 -22.02
CA THR A 405 -11.71 -1.98 -22.42
C THR A 405 -10.90 -2.88 -23.33
N GLU A 406 -10.24 -2.32 -24.35
CA GLU A 406 -9.43 -3.09 -25.30
C GLU A 406 -8.22 -3.74 -24.60
N ILE A 407 -7.56 -3.05 -23.67
CA ILE A 407 -6.46 -3.63 -22.87
C ILE A 407 -6.95 -4.80 -22.02
N ALA A 408 -8.12 -4.68 -21.40
CA ALA A 408 -8.71 -5.77 -20.61
C ALA A 408 -9.02 -7.00 -21.47
N GLU A 409 -9.57 -6.81 -22.67
CA GLU A 409 -9.87 -7.91 -23.59
C GLU A 409 -8.60 -8.59 -24.12
N MET A 410 -7.57 -7.82 -24.50
CA MET A 410 -6.29 -8.39 -24.98
C MET A 410 -5.58 -9.22 -23.91
N SER A 411 -5.77 -8.89 -22.62
CA SER A 411 -5.13 -9.59 -21.50
C SER A 411 -5.95 -10.76 -20.95
N ARG A 412 -7.07 -11.12 -21.59
CA ARG A 412 -8.02 -12.09 -21.04
C ARG A 412 -7.53 -13.51 -21.03
N HIS A 413 -6.77 -13.93 -22.07
CA HIS A 413 -6.34 -15.31 -22.24
C HIS A 413 -4.82 -15.43 -22.32
N TYR A 414 -4.22 -16.31 -21.49
CA TYR A 414 -2.79 -16.53 -21.47
C TYR A 414 -2.40 -17.91 -20.90
N TYR A 415 -1.14 -18.31 -21.14
CA TYR A 415 -0.53 -19.50 -20.57
C TYR A 415 0.49 -19.10 -19.51
N LEU A 416 0.48 -19.78 -18.37
CA LEU A 416 1.52 -19.65 -17.35
C LEU A 416 2.48 -20.84 -17.48
N LEU A 417 3.69 -20.58 -17.95
CA LEU A 417 4.75 -21.56 -18.02
C LEU A 417 5.57 -21.54 -16.73
N ALA A 418 5.93 -22.70 -16.22
CA ALA A 418 6.79 -22.84 -15.04
C ALA A 418 8.01 -23.70 -15.38
N PHE A 419 9.22 -23.25 -15.01
CA PHE A 419 10.46 -23.99 -15.20
C PHE A 419 11.43 -23.77 -14.03
N GLU A 420 12.36 -24.70 -13.84
CA GLU A 420 13.43 -24.61 -12.83
C GLU A 420 14.69 -24.00 -13.48
N PRO A 421 15.19 -22.86 -12.99
CA PRO A 421 16.45 -22.30 -13.46
C PRO A 421 17.63 -23.14 -12.98
N GLN A 422 18.66 -23.31 -13.81
CA GLN A 422 19.83 -24.13 -13.49
C GLN A 422 20.70 -23.56 -12.35
N GLN A 423 20.65 -22.25 -12.11
CA GLN A 423 21.38 -21.59 -11.03
C GLN A 423 20.53 -20.42 -10.51
N ALA A 424 19.96 -20.58 -9.32
CA ALA A 424 19.30 -19.51 -8.59
C ALA A 424 20.20 -19.08 -7.43
N ARG A 425 21.06 -18.09 -7.63
CA ARG A 425 21.96 -17.60 -6.59
C ARG A 425 21.91 -16.09 -6.44
N GLY A 426 20.76 -15.49 -6.23
CA GLY A 426 20.61 -14.14 -5.67
C GLY A 426 21.65 -13.07 -6.09
N SER A 427 22.29 -13.20 -7.25
CA SER A 427 23.36 -12.33 -7.71
C SER A 427 22.84 -11.04 -8.38
N GLY A 428 21.51 -10.92 -8.55
CA GLY A 428 20.94 -9.82 -9.31
C GLY A 428 21.21 -9.86 -10.82
N LYS A 429 21.76 -10.97 -11.34
CA LYS A 429 22.09 -11.12 -12.75
C LYS A 429 20.83 -11.19 -13.60
N PHE A 430 20.86 -10.55 -14.77
CA PHE A 430 19.81 -10.67 -15.79
C PHE A 430 20.00 -11.94 -16.62
N HIS A 431 18.94 -12.73 -16.75
CA HIS A 431 18.84 -13.92 -17.56
C HIS A 431 17.97 -13.66 -18.78
N LYS A 432 18.48 -13.91 -19.97
CA LYS A 432 17.74 -13.73 -21.22
C LYS A 432 16.83 -14.92 -21.48
N LEU A 433 15.53 -14.66 -21.59
CA LEU A 433 14.52 -15.67 -21.85
C LEU A 433 14.10 -15.64 -23.32
N LYS A 434 14.05 -16.83 -23.94
CA LYS A 434 13.47 -17.03 -25.26
C LYS A 434 12.46 -18.18 -25.19
N ILE A 435 11.24 -17.92 -25.63
CA ILE A 435 10.17 -18.92 -25.70
C ILE A 435 9.78 -19.12 -27.17
N GLN A 436 9.52 -20.33 -27.54
CA GLN A 436 9.04 -20.71 -28.87
C GLN A 436 7.78 -21.55 -28.71
N VAL A 437 6.83 -21.37 -29.62
CA VAL A 437 5.59 -22.16 -29.68
C VAL A 437 5.56 -22.92 -31.02
N ARG A 438 5.10 -24.16 -30.97
CA ARG A 438 4.94 -25.00 -32.15
C ARG A 438 3.79 -24.49 -33.02
N GLY A 439 3.99 -24.37 -34.34
CA GLY A 439 2.99 -23.90 -35.29
C GLY A 439 3.47 -22.69 -36.09
N LYS A 440 3.07 -22.59 -37.39
CA LYS A 440 3.64 -21.59 -38.35
C LYS A 440 2.97 -20.21 -38.24
N ASP A 441 1.78 -20.07 -37.69
CA ASP A 441 0.97 -18.85 -37.80
C ASP A 441 0.57 -18.33 -36.41
N ARG A 442 1.53 -18.35 -35.44
CA ARG A 442 1.31 -17.96 -34.05
C ARG A 442 2.28 -16.87 -33.67
N ASP A 443 1.74 -15.76 -33.17
CA ASP A 443 2.50 -14.69 -32.54
C ASP A 443 2.58 -14.92 -31.03
N LEU A 444 3.79 -14.70 -30.50
CA LEU A 444 4.09 -14.98 -29.11
C LEU A 444 4.56 -13.72 -28.40
N SER A 445 3.91 -13.36 -27.31
CA SER A 445 4.34 -12.27 -26.44
C SER A 445 4.69 -12.80 -25.05
N HIS A 446 5.93 -12.58 -24.63
CA HIS A 446 6.46 -12.92 -23.31
C HIS A 446 7.55 -11.93 -22.90
N ARG A 447 7.94 -11.91 -21.61
CA ARG A 447 9.06 -11.09 -21.14
C ARG A 447 10.38 -11.52 -21.79
N SER A 448 11.27 -10.57 -22.04
CA SER A 448 12.58 -10.83 -22.68
C SER A 448 13.60 -11.51 -21.76
N GLY A 449 13.34 -11.52 -20.45
CA GLY A 449 14.20 -12.10 -19.43
C GLY A 449 13.68 -11.88 -18.03
N TYR A 450 14.51 -12.19 -17.05
CA TYR A 450 14.24 -11.95 -15.63
C TYR A 450 15.55 -11.68 -14.89
N PHE A 451 15.46 -10.97 -13.77
CA PHE A 451 16.58 -10.83 -12.85
C PHE A 451 16.54 -11.92 -11.79
N GLU A 452 17.70 -12.47 -11.42
CA GLU A 452 17.82 -13.19 -10.18
C GLU A 452 17.38 -12.28 -9.03
N ARG A 453 16.65 -12.83 -8.05
CA ARG A 453 16.18 -12.02 -6.91
C ARG A 453 17.38 -11.42 -6.20
N SER A 454 17.49 -10.09 -6.23
CA SER A 454 18.50 -9.35 -5.46
C SER A 454 18.27 -9.51 -3.96
N ALA A 455 19.34 -9.35 -3.17
CA ALA A 455 19.22 -9.31 -1.72
C ALA A 455 18.20 -8.24 -1.31
N TYR A 456 17.42 -8.51 -0.26
CA TYR A 456 16.34 -7.61 0.17
C TYR A 456 16.81 -6.16 0.39
N ALA A 457 17.99 -5.97 0.98
CA ALA A 457 18.57 -4.65 1.24
C ALA A 457 18.85 -3.82 -0.03
N GLU A 458 19.06 -4.48 -1.16
CA GLU A 458 19.35 -3.85 -2.46
C GLU A 458 18.09 -3.50 -3.25
N ARG A 459 16.91 -3.97 -2.80
CA ARG A 459 15.66 -3.72 -3.47
C ARG A 459 15.21 -2.27 -3.31
N PRO A 460 14.66 -1.64 -4.35
CA PRO A 460 14.08 -0.30 -4.26
C PRO A 460 13.03 -0.21 -3.14
N PRO A 461 12.89 0.93 -2.45
CA PRO A 461 11.90 1.10 -1.39
C PRO A 461 10.47 0.78 -1.83
N MET A 462 10.11 1.11 -3.06
CA MET A 462 8.80 0.81 -3.63
C MET A 462 8.56 -0.71 -3.78
N ALA A 463 9.57 -1.47 -4.23
CA ALA A 463 9.50 -2.92 -4.32
C ALA A 463 9.25 -3.58 -2.95
N ARG A 464 9.92 -3.08 -1.92
CA ARG A 464 9.73 -3.54 -0.53
C ARG A 464 8.31 -3.27 -0.03
N ARG A 465 7.72 -2.13 -0.39
CA ARG A 465 6.32 -1.81 -0.05
C ARG A 465 5.32 -2.69 -0.78
N PHE A 466 5.53 -2.98 -2.06
CA PHE A 466 4.66 -3.92 -2.80
C PHE A 466 4.67 -5.31 -2.17
N GLU A 467 5.83 -5.84 -1.82
CA GLU A 467 5.95 -7.14 -1.18
C GLU A 467 5.27 -7.18 0.20
N ALA A 468 5.43 -6.11 1.00
CA ALA A 468 4.73 -6.00 2.28
C ALA A 468 3.21 -5.98 2.10
N ALA A 469 2.71 -5.18 1.15
CA ALA A 469 1.30 -5.11 0.83
C ALA A 469 0.73 -6.46 0.35
N GLU A 470 1.49 -7.22 -0.41
CA GLU A 470 1.10 -8.55 -0.87
C GLU A 470 0.95 -9.56 0.28
N ILE A 471 1.92 -9.62 1.21
CA ILE A 471 1.86 -10.49 2.39
C ILE A 471 0.64 -10.13 3.25
N ILE A 472 0.42 -8.85 3.48
CA ILE A 472 -0.71 -8.33 4.26
C ILE A 472 -2.04 -8.64 3.59
N ALA A 473 -2.17 -8.39 2.27
CA ALA A 473 -3.40 -8.64 1.52
C ALA A 473 -3.79 -10.11 1.52
N LYS A 474 -2.82 -11.01 1.42
CA LYS A 474 -3.04 -12.46 1.47
C LYS A 474 -3.34 -13.00 2.87
N GLY A 475 -3.08 -12.23 3.93
CA GLY A 475 -3.23 -12.67 5.31
C GLY A 475 -2.34 -13.86 5.67
N LEU A 476 -1.14 -13.93 5.07
CA LEU A 476 -0.21 -15.03 5.31
C LEU A 476 0.52 -14.83 6.63
N ASP A 477 0.45 -15.82 7.51
CA ASP A 477 1.30 -15.87 8.70
C ASP A 477 2.75 -16.22 8.31
N LYS A 478 3.70 -15.53 8.95
CA LYS A 478 5.15 -15.73 8.80
C LYS A 478 5.80 -15.70 10.17
N ASP A 479 6.70 -16.66 10.43
CA ASP A 479 7.29 -16.85 11.76
C ASP A 479 8.83 -16.74 11.78
N GLU A 480 9.48 -16.18 10.74
CA GLU A 480 10.93 -15.92 10.77
C GLU A 480 11.30 -14.89 11.86
N ILE A 481 10.36 -13.98 12.17
CA ILE A 481 10.33 -13.15 13.37
C ILE A 481 8.99 -13.46 14.06
N PRO A 482 8.95 -14.28 15.12
CA PRO A 482 7.71 -14.64 15.79
C PRO A 482 6.99 -13.40 16.33
N LEU A 483 5.71 -13.24 15.97
CA LEU A 483 4.88 -12.12 16.38
C LEU A 483 3.71 -12.58 17.25
N ARG A 484 3.31 -11.71 18.18
CA ARG A 484 2.06 -11.79 18.93
C ARG A 484 1.39 -10.42 18.95
N VAL A 485 0.07 -10.42 18.96
CA VAL A 485 -0.71 -9.18 18.91
C VAL A 485 -1.86 -9.27 19.87
N ILE A 486 -2.11 -8.20 20.60
CA ILE A 486 -3.35 -7.96 21.34
C ILE A 486 -3.88 -6.59 20.99
N GLY A 487 -5.22 -6.47 20.94
CA GLY A 487 -5.93 -5.21 20.74
C GLY A 487 -7.05 -5.10 21.75
N LEU A 488 -7.34 -3.89 22.20
CA LEU A 488 -8.36 -3.61 23.19
C LEU A 488 -9.27 -2.48 22.70
N PRO A 489 -10.52 -2.76 22.29
CA PRO A 489 -11.47 -1.71 21.95
C PRO A 489 -11.74 -0.78 23.14
N TYR A 490 -11.64 0.51 22.92
CA TYR A 490 -11.79 1.55 23.93
C TYR A 490 -12.43 2.78 23.30
N ARG A 491 -13.29 3.48 24.06
CA ARG A 491 -13.89 4.74 23.63
C ARG A 491 -13.49 5.84 24.59
N THR A 492 -12.95 6.93 24.05
CA THR A 492 -12.76 8.15 24.83
C THR A 492 -14.08 8.93 24.93
N PRO A 493 -14.28 9.73 25.99
CA PRO A 493 -15.48 10.55 26.17
C PRO A 493 -15.77 11.42 24.96
N GLY A 494 -16.96 11.26 24.37
CA GLY A 494 -17.36 12.03 23.20
C GLY A 494 -16.50 11.81 21.94
N GLY A 495 -15.55 10.87 21.99
CA GLY A 495 -14.62 10.56 20.91
C GLY A 495 -15.00 9.32 20.09
N PRO A 496 -14.23 9.01 19.02
CA PRO A 496 -14.40 7.79 18.25
C PRO A 496 -14.01 6.55 19.07
N VAL A 497 -14.44 5.39 18.61
CA VAL A 497 -13.94 4.12 19.15
C VAL A 497 -12.51 3.91 18.62
N THR A 498 -11.61 3.64 19.55
CA THR A 498 -10.21 3.36 19.26
C THR A 498 -9.85 1.94 19.68
N VAL A 499 -8.90 1.35 18.99
CA VAL A 499 -8.35 0.03 19.29
C VAL A 499 -6.84 0.18 19.45
N PRO A 500 -6.36 0.57 20.66
CA PRO A 500 -4.95 0.45 20.95
C PRO A 500 -4.53 -1.03 20.88
N PHE A 501 -3.38 -1.24 20.30
CA PHE A 501 -2.80 -2.57 20.20
C PHE A 501 -1.34 -2.59 20.62
N VAL A 502 -0.90 -3.77 21.03
CA VAL A 502 0.49 -4.10 21.29
C VAL A 502 0.88 -5.24 20.37
N LEU A 503 1.87 -4.98 19.53
CA LEU A 503 2.53 -5.97 18.70
C LEU A 503 3.86 -6.35 19.35
N GLU A 504 4.00 -7.60 19.77
CA GLU A 504 5.23 -8.16 20.30
C GLU A 504 6.01 -8.90 19.24
N ALA A 505 7.33 -8.65 19.19
CA ALA A 505 8.26 -9.40 18.37
C ALA A 505 9.34 -10.04 19.25
N ASP A 506 9.69 -11.29 18.95
CA ASP A 506 10.74 -12.03 19.67
C ASP A 506 12.08 -11.31 19.55
N GLY A 507 12.69 -10.97 20.67
CA GLY A 507 13.88 -10.14 20.71
C GLY A 507 15.12 -10.83 20.17
N GLU A 508 15.27 -12.15 20.39
CA GLU A 508 16.39 -12.91 19.80
C GLU A 508 16.24 -13.01 18.28
N ALA A 509 15.01 -13.19 17.79
CA ALA A 509 14.75 -13.17 16.36
C ALA A 509 15.05 -11.80 15.74
N VAL A 510 14.72 -10.71 16.42
CA VAL A 510 15.06 -9.35 16.02
C VAL A 510 16.59 -9.16 15.98
N LEU A 511 17.30 -9.57 17.04
CA LEU A 511 18.76 -9.44 17.13
C LEU A 511 19.52 -10.23 16.06
N ARG A 512 18.98 -11.38 15.60
CA ARG A 512 19.56 -12.11 14.45
C ARG A 512 19.65 -11.29 13.16
N GLY A 513 18.85 -10.21 13.04
CA GLY A 513 18.90 -9.26 11.92
C GLY A 513 20.00 -8.21 12.01
N ALA A 514 20.80 -8.23 13.08
CA ALA A 514 21.84 -7.23 13.29
C ALA A 514 22.95 -7.28 12.24
N ARG A 515 23.30 -6.13 11.71
CA ARG A 515 24.44 -5.91 10.81
C ARG A 515 25.16 -4.65 11.18
N GLY A 516 26.49 -4.71 11.34
CA GLY A 516 27.29 -3.56 11.72
C GLY A 516 26.85 -2.89 13.03
N GLY A 517 26.39 -3.68 14.03
CA GLY A 517 25.92 -3.15 15.32
C GLY A 517 24.50 -2.54 15.29
N ARG A 518 23.76 -2.65 14.19
CA ARG A 518 22.42 -2.07 14.00
C ARG A 518 21.42 -3.09 13.52
N VAL A 519 20.14 -2.90 13.92
CA VAL A 519 18.99 -3.62 13.38
C VAL A 519 18.04 -2.62 12.75
N GLY A 520 17.88 -2.69 11.42
CA GLY A 520 16.82 -1.94 10.72
C GLY A 520 15.53 -2.76 10.73
N LEU A 521 14.41 -2.13 11.10
CA LEU A 521 13.08 -2.73 11.14
C LEU A 521 12.07 -1.90 10.36
N GLU A 522 11.21 -2.58 9.64
CA GLU A 522 9.98 -2.06 9.05
C GLU A 522 8.79 -2.73 9.74
N ILE A 523 7.83 -1.95 10.23
CA ILE A 523 6.64 -2.43 10.91
C ILE A 523 5.42 -1.86 10.19
N TYR A 524 4.50 -2.73 9.80
CA TYR A 524 3.25 -2.38 9.17
C TYR A 524 2.09 -2.98 9.95
N GLY A 525 1.02 -2.21 10.14
CA GLY A 525 -0.24 -2.67 10.68
C GLY A 525 -1.40 -2.13 9.87
N TYR A 526 -2.35 -2.99 9.51
CA TYR A 526 -3.54 -2.65 8.75
C TYR A 526 -4.78 -3.12 9.49
N ALA A 527 -5.78 -2.27 9.55
CA ALA A 527 -7.11 -2.62 10.01
C ALA A 527 -8.05 -2.70 8.80
N LEU A 528 -8.63 -3.87 8.58
CA LEU A 528 -9.52 -4.18 7.48
C LEU A 528 -10.94 -4.38 8.00
N ASP A 529 -11.95 -3.82 7.31
CA ASP A 529 -13.36 -4.11 7.58
C ASP A 529 -13.77 -5.51 7.10
N GLU A 530 -15.02 -5.90 7.31
CA GLU A 530 -15.57 -7.19 6.87
C GLU A 530 -15.49 -7.41 5.34
N LYS A 531 -15.35 -6.35 4.57
CA LYS A 531 -15.23 -6.39 3.11
C LYS A 531 -13.78 -6.39 2.64
N GLY A 532 -12.80 -6.38 3.57
CA GLY A 532 -11.38 -6.29 3.28
C GLY A 532 -10.89 -4.89 2.92
N ALA A 533 -11.71 -3.84 3.12
CA ALA A 533 -11.27 -2.46 2.90
C ALA A 533 -10.43 -1.96 4.08
N VAL A 534 -9.35 -1.22 3.77
CA VAL A 534 -8.45 -0.64 4.81
C VAL A 534 -9.11 0.58 5.44
N GLU A 535 -9.47 0.47 6.71
CA GLU A 535 -9.99 1.60 7.51
C GLU A 535 -8.86 2.44 8.07
N ASP A 536 -7.83 1.80 8.65
CA ASP A 536 -6.69 2.49 9.24
C ASP A 536 -5.38 1.73 8.99
N LEU A 537 -4.24 2.43 9.12
CA LEU A 537 -2.93 1.85 8.91
C LEU A 537 -1.85 2.50 9.78
N VAL A 538 -0.86 1.70 10.14
CA VAL A 538 0.40 2.09 10.79
C VAL A 538 1.56 1.68 9.90
N ALA A 539 2.54 2.56 9.74
CA ALA A 539 3.80 2.25 9.07
C ALA A 539 4.95 2.93 9.82
N LEU A 540 5.88 2.15 10.30
CA LEU A 540 7.05 2.61 11.05
C LEU A 540 8.32 1.99 10.46
N SER A 541 9.33 2.80 10.23
CA SER A 541 10.69 2.35 9.97
C SER A 541 11.60 2.84 11.10
N SER A 542 12.36 1.93 11.70
CA SER A 542 13.24 2.24 12.82
C SER A 542 14.59 1.54 12.67
N THR A 543 15.64 2.16 13.18
CA THR A 543 16.97 1.57 13.27
C THR A 543 17.38 1.52 14.74
N LEU A 544 17.67 0.33 15.24
CA LEU A 544 18.03 0.09 16.63
C LEU A 544 19.54 -0.10 16.75
N GLU A 545 20.18 0.57 17.69
CA GLU A 545 21.57 0.32 18.05
C GLU A 545 21.62 -0.89 18.99
N VAL A 546 22.31 -1.96 18.58
CA VAL A 546 22.32 -3.24 19.30
C VAL A 546 22.89 -3.09 20.72
N GLU A 547 24.00 -2.35 20.88
CA GLU A 547 24.65 -2.17 22.17
C GLU A 547 23.69 -1.59 23.24
N ALA A 548 22.88 -0.61 22.84
CA ALA A 548 21.94 0.05 23.74
C ALA A 548 20.66 -0.75 23.98
N THR A 549 20.23 -1.57 23.01
CA THR A 549 18.88 -2.19 23.02
C THR A 549 18.88 -3.68 23.32
N ALA A 550 20.00 -4.38 23.10
CA ALA A 550 20.09 -5.83 23.30
C ALA A 550 19.69 -6.34 24.70
N PRO A 551 20.00 -5.65 25.80
CA PRO A 551 19.56 -6.13 27.13
C PRO A 551 18.03 -6.26 27.24
N ARG A 552 17.27 -5.25 26.77
CA ARG A 552 15.80 -5.27 26.78
C ARG A 552 15.25 -6.29 25.77
N LEU A 553 15.84 -6.36 24.56
CA LEU A 553 15.44 -7.35 23.55
C LEU A 553 15.60 -8.78 24.04
N ARG A 554 16.72 -9.12 24.69
CA ARG A 554 16.93 -10.46 25.27
C ARG A 554 16.08 -10.73 26.51
N GLY A 555 15.79 -9.69 27.29
CA GLY A 555 15.00 -9.81 28.50
C GLY A 555 13.54 -10.12 28.24
N ARG A 556 12.89 -9.30 27.45
CA ARG A 556 11.44 -9.41 27.16
C ARG A 556 11.13 -9.38 25.67
N GLY A 557 11.84 -8.62 24.86
CA GLY A 557 11.59 -8.48 23.42
C GLY A 557 11.26 -7.05 23.01
N LEU A 558 10.72 -6.92 21.80
CA LEU A 558 10.26 -5.66 21.22
C LEU A 558 8.75 -5.57 21.30
N GLN A 559 8.23 -4.42 21.71
CA GLN A 559 6.82 -4.07 21.55
C GLN A 559 6.67 -2.85 20.64
N CYS A 560 5.71 -2.89 19.72
CA CYS A 560 5.24 -1.72 18.99
C CYS A 560 3.84 -1.37 19.49
N HIS A 561 3.66 -0.14 19.95
CA HIS A 561 2.40 0.39 20.44
C HIS A 561 1.82 1.37 19.42
N ALA A 562 0.57 1.15 19.02
CA ALA A 562 -0.19 2.09 18.21
C ALA A 562 -1.70 1.94 18.48
N THR A 563 -2.50 2.79 17.83
CA THR A 563 -3.95 2.81 18.01
C THR A 563 -4.61 2.96 16.65
N PHE A 564 -5.57 2.09 16.32
CA PHE A 564 -6.49 2.26 15.22
C PHE A 564 -7.76 2.97 15.65
N THR A 565 -8.37 3.73 14.74
CA THR A 565 -9.72 4.27 14.91
C THR A 565 -10.65 3.48 14.00
N LEU A 566 -11.59 2.73 14.58
CA LEU A 566 -12.42 1.77 13.87
C LEU A 566 -13.90 2.01 14.17
N ALA A 567 -14.75 1.74 13.18
CA ALA A 567 -16.19 1.70 13.38
C ALA A 567 -16.60 0.46 14.21
N PRO A 568 -17.77 0.47 14.91
CA PRO A 568 -18.32 -0.76 15.47
C PRO A 568 -18.53 -1.83 14.40
N GLY A 569 -18.16 -3.08 14.71
CA GLY A 569 -18.25 -4.20 13.77
C GLY A 569 -17.07 -5.16 13.88
N ARG A 570 -16.99 -6.10 12.93
CA ARG A 570 -15.89 -7.07 12.85
C ARG A 570 -14.77 -6.51 11.98
N HIS A 571 -13.53 -6.66 12.42
CA HIS A 571 -12.34 -6.21 11.72
C HIS A 571 -11.26 -7.28 11.72
N SER A 572 -10.47 -7.33 10.67
CA SER A 572 -9.25 -8.13 10.59
C SER A 572 -8.05 -7.20 10.67
N LEU A 573 -7.30 -7.30 11.76
CA LEU A 573 -6.05 -6.58 11.95
C LEU A 573 -4.91 -7.43 11.42
N ARG A 574 -4.02 -6.87 10.59
CA ARG A 574 -2.91 -7.59 9.97
C ARG A 574 -1.62 -6.85 10.18
N PHE A 575 -0.63 -7.55 10.67
CA PHE A 575 0.66 -6.99 11.07
C PHE A 575 1.81 -7.67 10.35
N LEU A 576 2.83 -6.90 10.04
CA LEU A 576 4.07 -7.36 9.46
C LEU A 576 5.24 -6.63 10.09
N VAL A 577 6.24 -7.39 10.53
CA VAL A 577 7.56 -6.89 10.95
C VAL A 577 8.60 -7.49 10.04
N ARG A 578 9.51 -6.67 9.53
CA ARG A 578 10.57 -7.11 8.63
C ARG A 578 11.87 -6.43 8.97
N ASP A 579 12.97 -7.19 8.93
CA ASP A 579 14.30 -6.62 9.13
C ASP A 579 15.00 -6.24 7.80
N ALA A 580 16.15 -5.60 7.91
CA ALA A 580 16.95 -5.17 6.76
C ALA A 580 17.49 -6.33 5.90
N SER A 581 17.43 -7.59 6.35
CA SER A 581 17.78 -8.76 5.55
C SER A 581 16.59 -9.38 4.82
N GLY A 582 15.38 -8.89 5.10
CA GLY A 582 14.13 -9.38 4.51
C GLY A 582 13.43 -10.48 5.31
N ARG A 583 13.98 -10.91 6.48
CA ARG A 583 13.29 -11.85 7.35
C ARG A 583 12.02 -11.21 7.88
N THR A 584 10.94 -11.93 7.81
CA THR A 584 9.60 -11.40 7.99
C THR A 584 8.83 -12.17 9.04
N GLY A 585 8.22 -11.46 9.99
CA GLY A 585 7.11 -11.93 10.79
C GLY A 585 5.81 -11.34 10.27
N ALA A 586 4.75 -12.12 10.19
CA ALA A 586 3.43 -11.62 9.86
C ALA A 586 2.38 -12.37 10.69
N ARG A 587 1.37 -11.63 11.17
CA ARG A 587 0.30 -12.18 12.03
C ARG A 587 -1.00 -11.44 11.82
N GLY A 588 -2.11 -12.20 11.78
CA GLY A 588 -3.47 -11.69 11.83
C GLY A 588 -4.08 -11.73 13.22
N LEU A 589 -5.02 -10.83 13.50
CA LEU A 589 -5.89 -10.80 14.67
C LEU A 589 -7.27 -10.34 14.25
N ASP A 590 -8.28 -11.19 14.41
CA ASP A 590 -9.67 -10.79 14.22
C ASP A 590 -10.22 -10.20 15.52
N ILE A 591 -10.90 -9.05 15.42
CA ILE A 591 -11.44 -8.33 16.55
C ILE A 591 -12.86 -7.86 16.25
N THR A 592 -13.72 -7.89 17.27
CA THR A 592 -15.04 -7.26 17.20
C THR A 592 -15.02 -5.99 18.04
N VAL A 593 -15.28 -4.87 17.38
CA VAL A 593 -15.41 -3.57 18.03
C VAL A 593 -16.87 -3.38 18.45
N PRO A 594 -17.16 -3.27 19.76
CA PRO A 594 -18.54 -3.11 20.21
C PRO A 594 -19.09 -1.71 19.90
N SER A 595 -20.42 -1.61 19.87
CA SER A 595 -21.13 -0.32 19.74
C SER A 595 -21.08 0.54 21.00
N PHE A 596 -20.72 -0.05 22.13
CA PHE A 596 -20.76 0.57 23.44
C PHE A 596 -22.17 1.09 23.77
N ASP A 597 -23.17 0.21 23.59
CA ASP A 597 -24.57 0.52 23.93
C ASP A 597 -24.72 0.81 25.44
N PRO A 598 -25.34 1.93 25.83
CA PRO A 598 -25.59 2.23 27.23
C PRO A 598 -26.35 1.16 28.02
N SER A 599 -27.03 0.25 27.35
CA SER A 599 -27.75 -0.85 27.99
C SER A 599 -26.90 -2.08 28.29
N GLU A 600 -25.63 -2.13 27.84
CA GLU A 600 -24.77 -3.31 27.93
C GLU A 600 -23.75 -3.21 29.05
N VAL A 601 -23.38 -4.38 29.59
CA VAL A 601 -22.17 -4.56 30.42
C VAL A 601 -21.21 -5.44 29.61
N LEU A 602 -20.03 -4.90 29.28
CA LEU A 602 -19.01 -5.60 28.50
C LEU A 602 -17.77 -5.82 29.38
N LEU A 603 -17.23 -7.02 29.34
CA LEU A 603 -15.91 -7.33 29.91
C LEU A 603 -14.98 -7.69 28.77
N PHE A 604 -13.83 -7.02 28.73
CA PHE A 604 -12.79 -7.27 27.74
C PHE A 604 -11.81 -8.35 28.21
N PRO A 605 -11.05 -8.98 27.29
CA PRO A 605 -10.09 -10.01 27.63
C PRO A 605 -9.12 -9.56 28.73
N PRO A 606 -8.86 -10.39 29.74
CA PRO A 606 -7.91 -10.07 30.83
C PRO A 606 -6.50 -9.88 30.28
N LEU A 607 -5.77 -8.89 30.74
CA LEU A 607 -4.42 -8.59 30.31
C LEU A 607 -3.43 -8.79 31.47
N VAL A 608 -2.42 -9.64 31.28
CA VAL A 608 -1.31 -9.77 32.25
C VAL A 608 -0.40 -8.56 32.07
N MET A 609 -0.15 -7.85 33.18
CA MET A 609 0.59 -6.58 33.22
C MET A 609 2.10 -6.82 33.36
N ASP A 610 2.87 -6.03 32.63
CA ASP A 610 4.33 -5.89 32.78
C ASP A 610 4.72 -4.42 32.99
N GLU A 611 5.94 -4.22 33.47
CA GLU A 611 6.52 -2.89 33.58
C GLU A 611 7.03 -2.44 32.19
N PRO A 612 6.66 -1.22 31.72
CA PRO A 612 7.12 -0.72 30.43
C PRO A 612 8.65 -0.65 30.29
N ALA A 613 9.36 -0.46 31.43
CA ALA A 613 10.82 -0.35 31.45
C ALA A 613 11.54 -1.65 31.04
N ASP A 614 10.88 -2.80 31.18
CA ASP A 614 11.45 -4.11 30.86
C ASP A 614 11.49 -4.38 29.35
N TRP A 615 10.71 -3.64 28.57
CA TRP A 615 10.52 -3.81 27.14
C TRP A 615 11.27 -2.75 26.33
N LEU A 616 11.64 -3.11 25.11
CA LEU A 616 11.96 -2.12 24.09
C LEU A 616 10.65 -1.71 23.41
N ILE A 617 10.15 -0.52 23.72
CA ILE A 617 8.87 -0.04 23.19
C ILE A 617 9.10 0.96 22.06
N LEU A 618 8.49 0.72 20.89
CA LEU A 618 8.44 1.62 19.75
C LEU A 618 7.01 2.16 19.61
N PRO A 619 6.76 3.43 19.97
CA PRO A 619 5.47 4.03 19.67
C PRO A 619 5.36 4.33 18.18
N ALA A 620 4.23 3.99 17.56
CA ALA A 620 3.98 4.25 16.18
C ALA A 620 2.67 5.02 15.97
N PRO A 621 2.68 6.17 15.29
CA PRO A 621 1.47 6.89 14.95
C PRO A 621 0.67 6.11 13.89
N SER A 622 -0.66 6.07 14.03
CA SER A 622 -1.53 5.61 12.96
C SER A 622 -1.99 6.79 12.09
N ARG A 623 -2.61 6.47 10.97
CA ARG A 623 -3.16 7.49 10.07
C ARG A 623 -4.24 8.35 10.73
N SER A 624 -5.08 7.73 11.57
CA SER A 624 -6.21 8.38 12.24
C SER A 624 -5.90 8.85 13.66
N ALA A 625 -4.84 8.34 14.29
CA ALA A 625 -4.45 8.67 15.67
C ALA A 625 -2.95 8.99 15.76
N PRO A 626 -2.53 10.20 15.35
CA PRO A 626 -1.13 10.61 15.44
C PRO A 626 -0.62 10.70 16.89
N HIS A 627 -1.53 10.88 17.84
CA HIS A 627 -1.25 10.88 19.27
C HIS A 627 -2.18 9.87 19.98
N PRO A 628 -1.84 8.58 19.99
CA PRO A 628 -2.72 7.55 20.52
C PRO A 628 -2.92 7.72 22.03
N VAL A 629 -4.20 7.67 22.44
CA VAL A 629 -4.55 7.53 23.85
C VAL A 629 -4.57 6.05 24.18
N SER A 630 -3.71 5.63 25.10
CA SER A 630 -3.64 4.22 25.52
C SER A 630 -4.46 4.01 26.78
N PRO A 631 -5.30 2.97 26.86
CA PRO A 631 -5.98 2.59 28.11
C PRO A 631 -5.08 1.82 29.06
N PHE A 632 -3.82 1.55 28.68
CA PHE A 632 -2.88 0.76 29.48
C PHE A 632 -2.29 1.57 30.64
N HIS A 633 -3.19 2.07 31.47
CA HIS A 633 -2.86 2.74 32.73
C HIS A 633 -3.99 2.50 33.75
N VAL A 634 -3.62 2.47 35.01
CA VAL A 634 -4.56 2.45 36.14
C VAL A 634 -4.25 3.62 37.04
N ALA A 635 -5.14 4.60 37.08
CA ALA A 635 -4.86 5.94 37.63
C ALA A 635 -3.61 6.54 36.94
N ALA A 636 -2.58 6.90 37.69
CA ALA A 636 -1.33 7.46 37.16
C ALA A 636 -0.27 6.41 36.79
N GLU A 637 -0.53 5.13 37.04
CA GLU A 637 0.42 4.04 36.81
C GLU A 637 0.23 3.47 35.40
N ALA A 638 1.24 3.65 34.54
CA ALA A 638 1.26 3.05 33.20
C ALA A 638 1.79 1.61 33.27
N PHE A 639 1.24 0.73 32.45
CA PHE A 639 1.72 -0.63 32.29
C PHE A 639 1.73 -1.01 30.81
N THR A 640 2.38 -2.12 30.49
CA THR A 640 2.26 -2.74 29.16
C THR A 640 1.70 -4.15 29.28
N PRO A 641 0.72 -4.54 28.43
CA PRO A 641 0.21 -5.91 28.47
C PRO A 641 1.15 -6.87 27.75
N ARG A 642 1.21 -8.12 28.24
CA ARG A 642 1.87 -9.23 27.52
C ARG A 642 0.95 -9.79 26.45
N ALA A 643 1.40 -9.83 25.20
CA ALA A 643 0.66 -10.50 24.15
C ALA A 643 0.80 -12.04 24.21
N ARG A 644 1.82 -12.54 24.90
CA ARG A 644 1.97 -13.96 25.27
C ARG A 644 1.98 -14.07 26.80
N PRO A 645 0.80 -14.04 27.44
CA PRO A 645 0.73 -14.05 28.89
C PRO A 645 1.20 -15.40 29.45
N SER A 646 2.03 -15.35 30.48
CA SER A 646 2.38 -16.50 31.31
C SER A 646 2.22 -16.18 32.80
N LEU A 647 1.88 -17.18 33.57
CA LEU A 647 1.81 -17.13 35.04
C LEU A 647 2.77 -18.19 35.60
N ALA A 648 3.41 -17.90 36.73
CA ALA A 648 4.30 -18.87 37.37
C ALA A 648 3.77 -19.21 38.76
N ASN A 649 3.85 -20.51 39.14
CA ASN A 649 3.45 -20.97 40.46
C ASN A 649 4.21 -20.23 41.56
N GLY A 650 3.49 -19.78 42.59
CA GLY A 650 4.04 -19.09 43.76
C GLY A 650 4.44 -17.64 43.49
N ARG A 651 4.42 -17.16 42.27
CA ARG A 651 4.67 -15.75 41.93
C ARG A 651 3.36 -15.00 41.78
N THR A 652 3.30 -13.81 42.33
CA THR A 652 2.15 -12.92 42.14
C THR A 652 2.31 -12.12 40.86
N ASP A 653 1.42 -12.33 39.90
CA ASP A 653 1.31 -11.55 38.67
C ASP A 653 0.08 -10.61 38.79
N ARG A 654 0.15 -9.44 38.15
CA ARG A 654 -0.96 -8.49 38.08
C ARG A 654 -1.75 -8.70 36.82
N VAL A 655 -3.07 -8.78 36.92
CA VAL A 655 -3.99 -8.95 35.80
C VAL A 655 -4.91 -7.73 35.72
N PHE A 656 -4.88 -7.05 34.59
CA PHE A 656 -5.74 -5.92 34.31
C PHE A 656 -7.04 -6.40 33.67
N LEU A 657 -8.17 -5.86 34.15
CA LEU A 657 -9.48 -6.05 33.57
C LEU A 657 -10.06 -4.69 33.21
N LEU A 658 -10.58 -4.59 31.99
CA LEU A 658 -11.38 -3.47 31.53
C LEU A 658 -12.82 -3.93 31.38
N ALA A 659 -13.75 -3.22 32.01
CA ALA A 659 -15.18 -3.42 31.80
C ALA A 659 -15.81 -2.10 31.35
N PHE A 660 -16.85 -2.19 30.54
CA PHE A 660 -17.72 -1.08 30.19
C PHE A 660 -19.10 -1.36 30.76
N ASP A 661 -19.61 -0.42 31.53
CA ASP A 661 -20.97 -0.40 32.06
C ASP A 661 -21.68 0.84 31.52
N GLY A 662 -22.51 0.63 30.50
CA GLY A 662 -23.26 1.70 29.83
C GLY A 662 -24.44 2.23 30.64
N GLY A 663 -24.69 1.68 31.86
CA GLY A 663 -25.78 2.12 32.74
C GLY A 663 -25.70 3.60 33.08
N GLN A 664 -26.86 4.26 33.06
CA GLN A 664 -26.98 5.73 33.20
C GLN A 664 -26.54 6.30 34.53
N ARG A 665 -26.10 5.50 35.47
CA ARG A 665 -25.64 5.93 36.78
C ARG A 665 -24.26 5.37 37.05
N TYR A 666 -23.27 6.18 36.74
CA TYR A 666 -21.94 6.01 37.27
C TYR A 666 -22.01 6.06 38.80
N ASP A 667 -21.98 4.91 39.44
CA ASP A 667 -21.80 4.79 40.89
C ASP A 667 -20.38 4.27 41.15
N PRO A 668 -19.45 5.15 41.62
CA PRO A 668 -18.10 4.72 41.99
C PRO A 668 -18.09 3.64 43.07
N GLY A 669 -19.14 3.56 43.88
CA GLY A 669 -19.32 2.57 44.96
C GLY A 669 -19.96 1.26 44.53
N ALA A 670 -20.46 1.13 43.27
CA ALA A 670 -21.10 -0.10 42.83
C ALA A 670 -20.12 -1.28 42.88
N ALA A 671 -20.48 -2.29 43.64
CA ALA A 671 -19.69 -3.51 43.81
C ALA A 671 -19.99 -4.47 42.66
N PHE A 672 -18.99 -4.82 41.86
CA PHE A 672 -19.06 -5.92 40.88
C PHE A 672 -18.59 -7.22 41.51
N GLU A 673 -19.28 -8.32 41.23
CA GLU A 673 -18.76 -9.65 41.53
C GLU A 673 -17.82 -10.09 40.42
N ILE A 674 -16.54 -10.27 40.72
CA ILE A 674 -15.52 -10.74 39.74
C ILE A 674 -15.14 -12.16 40.13
N LYS A 675 -15.33 -13.12 39.22
CA LYS A 675 -15.01 -14.54 39.40
C LYS A 675 -14.01 -15.01 38.33
N PRO A 676 -12.70 -14.89 38.58
CA PRO A 676 -11.70 -15.48 37.71
C PRO A 676 -11.59 -16.99 37.95
N GLN A 677 -11.40 -17.72 36.85
CA GLN A 677 -11.29 -19.18 36.85
C GLN A 677 -10.33 -19.61 35.77
N LEU A 678 -9.47 -20.56 36.07
CA LEU A 678 -8.63 -21.18 35.04
C LEU A 678 -9.36 -22.41 34.46
N VAL A 679 -9.23 -22.58 33.14
CA VAL A 679 -9.80 -23.72 32.42
C VAL A 679 -8.66 -24.39 31.68
N ASP A 680 -8.51 -25.70 31.84
CA ASP A 680 -7.49 -26.50 31.14
C ASP A 680 -7.90 -26.84 29.70
N ALA A 681 -7.03 -27.52 29.00
CA ALA A 681 -7.27 -27.93 27.60
C ALA A 681 -8.47 -28.92 27.44
N SER A 682 -8.90 -29.58 28.53
CA SER A 682 -10.09 -30.45 28.51
C SER A 682 -11.41 -29.68 28.75
N GLY A 683 -11.34 -28.40 29.08
CA GLY A 683 -12.48 -27.58 29.48
C GLY A 683 -12.80 -27.69 30.97
N ALA A 684 -12.00 -28.40 31.75
CA ALA A 684 -12.21 -28.52 33.21
C ALA A 684 -11.72 -27.29 33.95
N ALA A 685 -12.51 -26.89 34.93
CA ALA A 685 -12.16 -25.74 35.80
C ALA A 685 -11.09 -26.14 36.81
N VAL A 686 -9.99 -25.40 36.84
CA VAL A 686 -8.87 -25.59 37.74
C VAL A 686 -8.79 -24.42 38.71
N ARG A 687 -8.44 -24.71 39.97
CA ARG A 687 -8.28 -23.65 40.99
C ARG A 687 -7.05 -22.81 40.67
N LEU A 688 -7.23 -21.51 40.51
CA LEU A 688 -6.17 -20.56 40.14
C LEU A 688 -5.19 -20.21 41.27
N GLY A 689 -5.53 -20.54 42.54
CA GLY A 689 -4.73 -20.15 43.69
C GLY A 689 -5.32 -18.92 44.39
N ARG A 690 -4.48 -18.02 44.91
CA ARG A 690 -4.94 -16.80 45.63
C ARG A 690 -5.21 -15.69 44.62
N ILE A 691 -6.35 -15.02 44.78
CA ILE A 691 -6.78 -13.90 43.95
C ILE A 691 -7.28 -12.79 44.86
N GLU A 692 -6.79 -11.59 44.63
CA GLU A 692 -7.18 -10.39 45.34
C GLU A 692 -7.43 -9.23 44.37
N VAL A 693 -8.50 -8.47 44.58
CA VAL A 693 -8.73 -7.22 43.88
C VAL A 693 -7.86 -6.14 44.52
N ALA A 694 -6.74 -5.82 43.87
CA ALA A 694 -5.78 -4.85 44.40
C ALA A 694 -6.24 -3.40 44.16
N ARG A 695 -6.94 -3.14 43.07
CA ARG A 695 -7.41 -1.79 42.70
C ARG A 695 -8.67 -1.85 41.85
N SER A 696 -9.57 -0.89 42.05
CA SER A 696 -10.70 -0.61 41.18
C SER A 696 -10.78 0.90 40.93
N VAL A 697 -10.87 1.29 39.68
CA VAL A 697 -11.00 2.69 39.23
C VAL A 697 -12.14 2.77 38.25
N ALA A 698 -13.00 3.73 38.42
CA ALA A 698 -14.11 3.97 37.52
C ALA A 698 -13.92 5.31 36.82
N ASP A 699 -14.21 5.33 35.49
CA ASP A 699 -14.12 6.53 34.67
C ASP A 699 -15.52 7.12 34.44
N PRO A 700 -15.62 8.43 34.18
CA PRO A 700 -16.90 9.09 33.92
C PRO A 700 -17.65 8.54 32.69
N ASP A 701 -16.94 7.81 31.82
CA ASP A 701 -17.44 7.31 30.52
C ASP A 701 -18.06 5.92 30.59
N GLY A 702 -18.22 5.38 31.78
CA GLY A 702 -18.74 4.05 32.03
C GLY A 702 -17.68 2.95 31.97
N PHE A 703 -16.39 3.28 31.82
CA PHE A 703 -15.33 2.29 31.94
C PHE A 703 -14.90 2.07 33.36
N ARG A 704 -14.63 0.81 33.68
CA ARG A 704 -14.06 0.40 34.97
C ARG A 704 -12.80 -0.40 34.75
N ARG A 705 -11.76 -0.05 35.48
CA ARG A 705 -10.46 -0.71 35.43
C ARG A 705 -10.23 -1.40 36.76
N PHE A 706 -9.93 -2.71 36.71
CA PHE A 706 -9.57 -3.48 37.87
C PHE A 706 -8.15 -4.02 37.72
N VAL A 707 -7.44 -4.11 38.83
CA VAL A 707 -6.18 -4.85 38.94
C VAL A 707 -6.39 -5.98 39.91
N LEU A 708 -6.16 -7.19 39.44
CA LEU A 708 -6.15 -8.39 40.27
C LEU A 708 -4.72 -8.82 40.52
N ASN A 709 -4.39 -9.10 41.81
CA ASN A 709 -3.19 -9.86 42.15
C ASN A 709 -3.55 -11.34 42.10
N VAL A 710 -2.86 -12.07 41.26
CA VAL A 710 -3.09 -13.50 40.99
C VAL A 710 -1.81 -14.26 41.37
N THR A 711 -1.92 -15.17 42.35
CA THR A 711 -0.80 -16.03 42.76
C THR A 711 -1.21 -17.47 42.48
N PRO A 712 -0.79 -18.06 41.35
CA PRO A 712 -1.07 -19.46 41.05
C PRO A 712 -0.40 -20.39 42.06
N ALA A 713 -1.07 -21.48 42.39
CA ALA A 713 -0.53 -22.49 43.26
C ALA A 713 -0.93 -23.89 42.80
N ASP A 714 0.01 -24.80 42.82
CA ASP A 714 -0.19 -26.23 42.53
C ASP A 714 -0.71 -26.50 41.10
N LEU A 715 -0.39 -25.60 40.14
CA LEU A 715 -0.73 -25.77 38.74
C LEU A 715 0.35 -26.58 38.01
N VAL A 716 -0.09 -27.46 37.10
CA VAL A 716 0.82 -28.16 36.17
C VAL A 716 1.21 -27.18 35.06
N ALA A 717 2.50 -27.20 34.67
CA ALA A 717 2.94 -26.40 33.54
C ALA A 717 2.20 -26.80 32.26
N GLY A 718 1.66 -25.82 31.52
CA GLY A 718 0.84 -26.08 30.34
C GLY A 718 0.03 -24.87 29.88
N ASP A 719 -0.77 -25.09 28.85
CA ASP A 719 -1.63 -24.07 28.27
C ASP A 719 -3.02 -24.09 28.93
N TYR A 720 -3.51 -22.94 29.32
CA TYR A 720 -4.78 -22.73 30.01
C TYR A 720 -5.53 -21.54 29.39
N THR A 721 -6.81 -21.43 29.76
CA THR A 721 -7.63 -20.25 29.46
C THR A 721 -8.07 -19.61 30.78
N LEU A 722 -7.70 -18.36 31.00
CA LEU A 722 -8.26 -17.54 32.09
C LEU A 722 -9.64 -17.04 31.66
N ARG A 723 -10.69 -17.56 32.30
CA ARG A 723 -12.05 -17.10 32.18
C ARG A 723 -12.36 -16.16 33.33
N VAL A 724 -12.83 -14.97 33.03
CA VAL A 724 -13.32 -14.03 34.05
C VAL A 724 -14.77 -13.75 33.81
N ARG A 725 -15.59 -13.96 34.85
CA ARG A 725 -17.00 -13.59 34.86
C ARG A 725 -17.18 -12.35 35.71
N LEU A 726 -17.78 -11.33 35.13
CA LEU A 726 -18.19 -10.09 35.82
C LEU A 726 -19.73 -10.11 35.96
N ARG A 727 -20.24 -9.90 37.15
CA ARG A 727 -21.67 -9.73 37.40
C ARG A 727 -21.91 -8.37 38.08
N ASP A 728 -22.83 -7.61 37.54
CA ASP A 728 -23.40 -6.45 38.18
C ASP A 728 -24.55 -6.89 39.13
N PRO A 729 -24.42 -6.79 40.46
CA PRO A 729 -25.45 -7.21 41.37
C PRO A 729 -26.73 -6.36 41.28
N ALA A 730 -26.62 -5.11 40.89
CA ALA A 730 -27.75 -4.18 40.79
C ALA A 730 -28.68 -4.47 39.62
N SER A 731 -28.09 -4.79 38.44
CA SER A 731 -28.87 -5.14 37.22
C SER A 731 -29.03 -6.65 37.00
N GLY A 732 -28.23 -7.47 37.73
CA GLY A 732 -28.13 -8.91 37.49
C GLY A 732 -27.42 -9.30 36.20
N ARG A 733 -26.88 -8.34 35.44
CA ARG A 733 -26.18 -8.57 34.15
C ARG A 733 -24.85 -9.29 34.37
N ILE A 734 -24.53 -10.18 33.42
CA ILE A 734 -23.29 -10.97 33.46
C ILE A 734 -22.57 -10.77 32.13
N SER A 735 -21.25 -10.54 32.20
CA SER A 735 -20.35 -10.55 31.07
C SER A 735 -19.17 -11.47 31.34
N GLU A 736 -18.67 -12.14 30.32
CA GLU A 736 -17.54 -13.06 30.43
C GLU A 736 -16.47 -12.72 29.40
N ALA A 737 -15.22 -12.88 29.81
CA ALA A 737 -14.06 -12.69 28.94
C ALA A 737 -13.04 -13.82 29.15
N TYR A 738 -12.28 -14.08 28.12
CA TYR A 738 -11.37 -15.21 28.03
C TYR A 738 -9.99 -14.73 27.57
N GLN A 739 -8.92 -15.29 28.17
CA GLN A 739 -7.54 -15.06 27.75
C GLN A 739 -6.77 -16.36 27.82
N ALA A 740 -6.25 -16.80 26.68
CA ALA A 740 -5.31 -17.93 26.66
C ALA A 740 -3.99 -17.51 27.31
N LEU A 741 -3.46 -18.34 28.19
CA LEU A 741 -2.19 -18.11 28.88
C LEU A 741 -1.47 -19.43 29.14
N ARG A 742 -0.18 -19.33 29.45
CA ARG A 742 0.65 -20.46 29.82
C ARG A 742 0.98 -20.40 31.31
N VAL A 743 0.96 -21.55 31.98
CA VAL A 743 1.52 -21.71 33.33
C VAL A 743 2.91 -22.33 33.18
N GLU A 744 3.91 -21.67 33.79
CA GLU A 744 5.32 -22.07 33.80
C GLU A 744 5.69 -22.82 35.10
#